data_bc1ff8aaf9be7090c67f068140ef1de3
#
_entry.id   bc1ff8aaf9be7090c67f068140ef1de3
#
_cell.length_a   1.000
_cell.length_b   1.000
_cell.length_c   1.000
_cell.angle_alpha   90.00
_cell.angle_beta   90.00
_cell.angle_gamma   90.00
#
_symmetry.space_group_name_H-M   'P 1'
#
loop_
_entity.id
_entity.type
_entity.pdbx_description
1 polymer ?
#
loop_
_entity_poly.entity_id
_entity_poly.type
_entity_poly.pdbx_seq_one_letter_code
_entity_poly.pdbx_strand_id
1 'polypeptide(L)'
;MERFPGYTLVRTEDCPEQHGTLTVLTHDVSGATVLLVENEDTNKAFGIGFGTFPSDDTGVFHILEHSVLAGSEKYPVTSPFLQLLKSSMASFLNAMTFPDKTVYPFATPNETDFKNLMDVYLNAVFCPLAMVDKSVFEQEGWHRSADGTVSGVVYNEMQGALAAPDAQLENALERAMFPDTAYGFVSGGDPASIPALTYEKYKRVYHRHYSADNCCITLYGKMDMAEKLELLDRDYLSKMPKGTSRPQLTMQHEQAGACVELPYYTENPEPDEVQCALAWYTGAFADRERQLGVEILLDALLGTNNSPLKAALLAEKLGADIDIGFDDSTLQPVLELVLRGATEESARKFAAAVRKAVDGILAEGIPQELLLASLNAAEFASLERPGTLPDGVLDAINASTGWLHTGDPALLLHTDRLFASLREKMADGWFNELLRELFAPAPVQVVQVPTLPKKEESEPIRTDGKLVLEHPLTVADLGDGARTAPGERELLAGVQLLHHPSAGSLYLNFYYDLGNVKPEDMPYLDLLTDVLDELDSTEHTAQQLNTLRSTWLGDSRTQLDIWTGRQEGAPCHAKLSLCLSLLERSLEKAVELGGEWLYDTILTGPAAEAAFARVLSQQKLNMEQQFIQQGNVYAATR
;
A
#
# COMPACT_ATOMS: atom_id res chain seq x y z
N MET A 1 -28.62 30.37 -4.68
CA MET A 1 -28.93 28.94 -4.83
C MET A 1 -27.84 28.20 -4.11
N GLU A 2 -28.19 27.32 -3.20
CA GLU A 2 -27.20 26.43 -2.59
C GLU A 2 -26.57 25.57 -3.69
N ARG A 3 -25.24 25.55 -3.74
CA ARG A 3 -24.49 24.81 -4.78
C ARG A 3 -24.73 23.29 -4.65
N PHE A 4 -25.07 22.82 -3.45
CA PHE A 4 -25.25 21.40 -3.13
C PHE A 4 -26.52 21.20 -2.28
N PRO A 5 -27.70 21.12 -2.88
CA PRO A 5 -28.97 20.89 -2.14
C PRO A 5 -28.91 19.57 -1.35
N GLY A 6 -29.38 19.58 -0.09
CA GLY A 6 -29.35 18.43 0.82
C GLY A 6 -28.00 18.21 1.54
N TYR A 7 -27.03 19.11 1.30
CA TYR A 7 -25.71 19.03 1.93
C TYR A 7 -25.29 20.36 2.54
N THR A 8 -24.75 20.31 3.73
CA THR A 8 -24.07 21.44 4.37
C THR A 8 -22.61 21.48 3.93
N LEU A 9 -22.18 22.61 3.36
CA LEU A 9 -20.80 22.88 3.01
C LEU A 9 -19.97 23.09 4.27
N VAL A 10 -18.93 22.26 4.49
CA VAL A 10 -17.96 22.42 5.58
C VAL A 10 -16.84 23.35 5.14
N ARG A 11 -16.18 23.02 4.00
CA ARG A 11 -15.15 23.87 3.39
C ARG A 11 -14.95 23.55 1.92
N THR A 12 -14.39 24.52 1.19
CA THR A 12 -13.82 24.34 -0.15
C THR A 12 -12.45 24.99 -0.15
N GLU A 13 -11.46 24.30 -0.74
CA GLU A 13 -10.08 24.76 -0.80
C GLU A 13 -9.40 24.29 -2.09
N ASP A 14 -8.45 25.07 -2.60
CA ASP A 14 -7.60 24.64 -3.70
C ASP A 14 -6.55 23.66 -3.17
N CYS A 15 -6.29 22.59 -3.92
CA CYS A 15 -5.30 21.57 -3.60
C CYS A 15 -4.38 21.38 -4.81
N PRO A 16 -3.21 22.03 -4.82
CA PRO A 16 -2.25 21.89 -5.91
C PRO A 16 -1.79 20.45 -6.10
N GLU A 17 -1.62 19.70 -5.02
CA GLU A 17 -1.19 18.29 -5.02
C GLU A 17 -2.19 17.39 -5.76
N GLN A 18 -3.47 17.77 -5.78
CA GLN A 18 -4.54 17.09 -6.50
C GLN A 18 -4.83 17.71 -7.88
N HIS A 19 -4.09 18.75 -8.27
CA HIS A 19 -4.36 19.55 -9.47
C HIS A 19 -5.82 20.02 -9.56
N GLY A 20 -6.44 20.36 -8.43
CA GLY A 20 -7.86 20.63 -8.39
C GLY A 20 -8.35 21.28 -7.10
N THR A 21 -9.65 21.12 -6.86
CA THR A 21 -10.34 21.69 -5.71
C THR A 21 -10.91 20.57 -4.83
N LEU A 22 -10.70 20.69 -3.53
CA LEU A 22 -11.33 19.83 -2.52
C LEU A 22 -12.56 20.51 -1.96
N THR A 23 -13.68 19.78 -1.87
CA THR A 23 -14.90 20.25 -1.20
C THR A 23 -15.38 19.20 -0.21
N VAL A 24 -15.45 19.59 1.07
CA VAL A 24 -15.95 18.73 2.16
C VAL A 24 -17.40 19.10 2.46
N LEU A 25 -18.27 18.12 2.41
CA LEU A 25 -19.70 18.24 2.66
C LEU A 25 -20.15 17.31 3.79
N THR A 26 -21.22 17.70 4.48
CA THR A 26 -21.97 16.79 5.37
C THR A 26 -23.40 16.68 4.85
N HIS A 27 -23.91 15.47 4.66
CA HIS A 27 -25.29 15.26 4.26
C HIS A 27 -26.25 15.58 5.41
N ASP A 28 -27.25 16.43 5.16
CA ASP A 28 -28.08 17.05 6.22
C ASP A 28 -28.94 16.04 6.99
N VAL A 29 -29.47 15.02 6.32
CA VAL A 29 -30.38 14.02 6.93
C VAL A 29 -29.57 12.91 7.60
N SER A 30 -28.62 12.32 6.91
CA SER A 30 -27.91 11.12 7.38
C SER A 30 -26.66 11.44 8.20
N GLY A 31 -26.05 12.61 8.00
CA GLY A 31 -24.77 12.96 8.62
C GLY A 31 -23.54 12.33 7.96
N ALA A 32 -23.70 11.71 6.78
CA ALA A 32 -22.59 11.17 5.99
C ALA A 32 -21.59 12.28 5.63
N THR A 33 -20.31 11.99 5.71
CA THR A 33 -19.24 12.88 5.21
C THR A 33 -19.00 12.58 3.74
N VAL A 34 -18.91 13.63 2.91
CA VAL A 34 -18.61 13.51 1.49
C VAL A 34 -17.45 14.42 1.13
N LEU A 35 -16.43 13.85 0.50
CA LEU A 35 -15.31 14.57 -0.09
C LEU A 35 -15.45 14.56 -1.61
N LEU A 36 -15.39 15.75 -2.21
CA LEU A 36 -15.26 15.93 -3.65
C LEU A 36 -13.84 16.33 -3.97
N VAL A 37 -13.19 15.62 -4.87
CA VAL A 37 -11.88 15.95 -5.46
C VAL A 37 -12.12 16.27 -6.93
N GLU A 38 -12.31 17.56 -7.23
CA GLU A 38 -12.64 18.06 -8.57
C GLU A 38 -11.34 18.40 -9.31
N ASN A 39 -10.95 17.56 -10.28
CA ASN A 39 -9.77 17.75 -11.14
C ASN A 39 -10.06 17.31 -12.59
N GLU A 40 -9.06 17.35 -13.47
CA GLU A 40 -9.19 16.99 -14.88
C GLU A 40 -8.94 15.51 -15.19
N ASP A 41 -8.72 14.67 -14.17
CA ASP A 41 -8.51 13.23 -14.38
C ASP A 41 -9.78 12.57 -14.94
N THR A 42 -9.63 11.88 -16.06
CA THR A 42 -10.70 11.14 -16.71
C THR A 42 -10.94 9.77 -16.10
N ASN A 43 -9.98 9.22 -15.35
CA ASN A 43 -10.14 7.97 -14.61
C ASN A 43 -10.83 8.23 -13.27
N LYS A 44 -12.14 8.44 -13.33
CA LYS A 44 -12.98 8.79 -12.19
C LYS A 44 -12.97 7.70 -11.14
N ALA A 45 -12.94 8.09 -9.86
CA ALA A 45 -13.06 7.14 -8.78
C ALA A 45 -14.19 7.49 -7.81
N PHE A 46 -14.72 6.45 -7.22
CA PHE A 46 -15.66 6.45 -6.11
C PHE A 46 -15.10 5.61 -4.99
N GLY A 47 -15.30 6.01 -3.76
CA GLY A 47 -15.04 5.19 -2.60
C GLY A 47 -16.03 5.47 -1.49
N ILE A 48 -16.44 4.43 -0.77
CA ILE A 48 -17.18 4.56 0.48
C ILE A 48 -16.46 3.75 1.55
N GLY A 49 -16.03 4.42 2.61
CA GLY A 49 -15.35 3.82 3.76
C GLY A 49 -16.20 3.90 5.02
N PHE A 50 -16.20 2.82 5.80
CA PHE A 50 -16.87 2.73 7.08
C PHE A 50 -15.84 2.52 8.21
N GLY A 51 -16.07 3.11 9.37
CA GLY A 51 -15.32 2.78 10.59
C GLY A 51 -15.75 1.40 11.10
N THR A 52 -14.85 0.41 11.01
CA THR A 52 -15.13 -0.99 11.34
C THR A 52 -14.10 -1.49 12.35
N PHE A 53 -14.48 -1.49 13.65
CA PHE A 53 -13.58 -1.78 14.77
C PHE A 53 -13.84 -3.18 15.31
N PRO A 54 -12.94 -4.17 15.08
CA PRO A 54 -13.09 -5.51 15.63
C PRO A 54 -13.10 -5.47 17.17
N SER A 55 -13.88 -6.37 17.74
CA SER A 55 -13.98 -6.57 19.19
C SER A 55 -13.61 -8.00 19.61
N ASP A 56 -13.19 -8.80 18.64
CA ASP A 56 -12.70 -10.16 18.77
C ASP A 56 -12.12 -10.65 17.42
N ASP A 57 -11.52 -11.83 17.43
CA ASP A 57 -10.84 -12.44 16.29
C ASP A 57 -11.77 -13.20 15.33
N THR A 58 -13.09 -12.94 15.32
CA THR A 58 -14.04 -13.68 14.46
C THR A 58 -14.04 -13.19 13.00
N GLY A 59 -13.27 -12.16 12.66
CA GLY A 59 -13.19 -11.63 11.30
C GLY A 59 -14.52 -11.10 10.75
N VAL A 60 -15.39 -10.62 11.64
CA VAL A 60 -16.76 -10.22 11.27
C VAL A 60 -16.78 -9.15 10.17
N PHE A 61 -15.81 -8.23 10.13
CA PHE A 61 -15.76 -7.17 9.13
C PHE A 61 -15.24 -7.67 7.78
N HIS A 62 -14.31 -8.60 7.76
CA HIS A 62 -13.85 -9.27 6.55
C HIS A 62 -14.98 -10.12 5.93
N ILE A 63 -15.70 -10.87 6.77
CA ILE A 63 -16.89 -11.62 6.32
C ILE A 63 -17.98 -10.66 5.82
N LEU A 64 -18.17 -9.49 6.44
CA LEU A 64 -19.08 -8.45 5.96
C LEU A 64 -18.63 -7.88 4.62
N GLU A 65 -17.33 -7.61 4.44
CA GLU A 65 -16.77 -7.12 3.18
C GLU A 65 -17.14 -8.03 2.01
N HIS A 66 -16.87 -9.33 2.11
CA HIS A 66 -17.23 -10.32 1.09
C HIS A 66 -18.75 -10.42 0.91
N SER A 67 -19.48 -10.56 2.02
CA SER A 67 -20.91 -10.86 2.01
C SER A 67 -21.76 -9.74 1.41
N VAL A 68 -21.42 -8.46 1.65
CA VAL A 68 -22.21 -7.34 1.09
C VAL A 68 -22.09 -7.29 -0.43
N LEU A 69 -20.95 -7.69 -0.99
CA LEU A 69 -20.72 -7.76 -2.44
C LEU A 69 -21.25 -9.06 -3.08
N ALA A 70 -21.72 -10.01 -2.28
CA ALA A 70 -22.24 -11.29 -2.77
C ALA A 70 -23.70 -11.22 -3.25
N GLY A 71 -24.34 -10.05 -3.20
CA GLY A 71 -25.69 -9.77 -3.68
C GLY A 71 -26.41 -8.72 -2.85
N SER A 72 -27.36 -8.03 -3.45
CA SER A 72 -28.12 -6.97 -2.78
C SER A 72 -29.60 -6.96 -3.19
N GLU A 73 -30.40 -6.13 -2.55
CA GLU A 73 -31.86 -6.07 -2.78
C GLU A 73 -32.18 -5.76 -4.25
N LYS A 74 -31.51 -4.78 -4.85
CA LYS A 74 -31.69 -4.40 -6.27
C LYS A 74 -31.02 -5.41 -7.22
N TYR A 75 -29.94 -6.05 -6.78
CA TYR A 75 -29.14 -6.98 -7.57
C TYR A 75 -29.06 -8.37 -6.88
N PRO A 76 -30.20 -9.12 -6.85
CA PRO A 76 -30.30 -10.38 -6.11
C PRO A 76 -29.70 -11.56 -6.91
N VAL A 77 -28.43 -11.46 -7.25
CA VAL A 77 -27.69 -12.47 -8.03
C VAL A 77 -26.45 -12.92 -7.27
N THR A 78 -26.02 -14.14 -7.53
CA THR A 78 -24.80 -14.68 -6.93
C THR A 78 -23.57 -13.96 -7.47
N SER A 79 -22.78 -13.39 -6.58
CA SER A 79 -21.51 -12.72 -6.88
C SER A 79 -21.61 -11.65 -8.00
N PRO A 80 -22.40 -10.59 -7.83
CA PRO A 80 -22.47 -9.47 -8.78
C PRO A 80 -21.08 -8.88 -9.04
N PHE A 81 -20.22 -8.84 -8.04
CA PHE A 81 -18.83 -8.38 -8.14
C PHE A 81 -18.02 -9.13 -9.20
N LEU A 82 -18.05 -10.48 -9.20
CA LEU A 82 -17.34 -11.29 -10.22
C LEU A 82 -17.91 -11.10 -11.63
N GLN A 83 -19.20 -10.75 -11.74
CA GLN A 83 -19.81 -10.45 -13.02
C GLN A 83 -19.41 -9.07 -13.53
N LEU A 84 -19.27 -8.07 -12.64
CA LEU A 84 -18.75 -6.74 -12.96
C LEU A 84 -17.30 -6.81 -13.44
N LEU A 85 -16.43 -7.58 -12.80
CA LEU A 85 -15.04 -7.79 -13.25
C LEU A 85 -14.94 -8.26 -14.71
N LYS A 86 -15.98 -8.93 -15.25
CA LYS A 86 -16.01 -9.43 -16.63
C LYS A 86 -16.70 -8.49 -17.61
N SER A 87 -17.50 -7.52 -17.14
CA SER A 87 -18.38 -6.72 -17.98
C SER A 87 -18.19 -5.22 -17.85
N SER A 88 -17.47 -4.76 -16.83
CA SER A 88 -17.16 -3.36 -16.58
C SER A 88 -15.92 -2.89 -17.36
N MET A 89 -15.79 -1.60 -17.52
CA MET A 89 -14.59 -0.90 -18.02
C MET A 89 -13.72 -0.35 -16.88
N ALA A 90 -13.95 -0.82 -15.65
CA ALA A 90 -13.21 -0.38 -14.49
C ALA A 90 -11.70 -0.59 -14.67
N SER A 91 -10.93 0.43 -14.35
CA SER A 91 -9.47 0.33 -14.20
C SER A 91 -9.09 -0.26 -12.84
N PHE A 92 -10.02 -0.16 -11.86
CA PHE A 92 -9.91 -0.76 -10.55
C PHE A 92 -11.30 -1.11 -10.00
N LEU A 93 -11.42 -2.27 -9.38
CA LEU A 93 -12.65 -2.75 -8.74
C LEU A 93 -12.26 -3.68 -7.60
N ASN A 94 -12.52 -3.28 -6.35
CA ASN A 94 -12.19 -4.08 -5.16
C ASN A 94 -13.01 -3.67 -3.94
N ALA A 95 -12.81 -4.39 -2.84
CA ALA A 95 -13.11 -3.99 -1.48
C ALA A 95 -11.89 -4.30 -0.60
N MET A 96 -11.73 -3.60 0.51
CA MET A 96 -10.54 -3.70 1.37
C MET A 96 -10.92 -3.56 2.83
N THR A 97 -10.62 -4.57 3.63
CA THR A 97 -10.74 -4.53 5.10
C THR A 97 -9.38 -4.24 5.73
N PHE A 98 -9.29 -3.12 6.43
CA PHE A 98 -8.15 -2.69 7.23
C PHE A 98 -8.40 -2.97 8.72
N PRO A 99 -7.43 -2.77 9.60
CA PRO A 99 -7.61 -2.99 11.04
C PRO A 99 -8.75 -2.18 11.68
N ASP A 100 -9.12 -1.03 11.11
CA ASP A 100 -10.08 -0.09 11.70
C ASP A 100 -11.14 0.44 10.73
N LYS A 101 -11.07 0.09 9.47
CA LYS A 101 -12.00 0.55 8.42
C LYS A 101 -12.19 -0.51 7.33
N THR A 102 -13.32 -0.44 6.65
CA THR A 102 -13.55 -1.20 5.41
C THR A 102 -13.93 -0.22 4.31
N VAL A 103 -13.21 -0.25 3.19
CA VAL A 103 -13.38 0.67 2.07
C VAL A 103 -13.80 -0.08 0.82
N TYR A 104 -14.78 0.44 0.10
CA TYR A 104 -15.31 -0.10 -1.15
C TYR A 104 -15.02 0.86 -2.29
N PRO A 105 -13.83 0.79 -2.90
CA PRO A 105 -13.43 1.70 -3.97
C PRO A 105 -13.57 1.07 -5.34
N PHE A 106 -13.84 1.91 -6.36
CA PHE A 106 -13.65 1.58 -7.76
C PHE A 106 -13.15 2.79 -8.55
N ALA A 107 -12.55 2.54 -9.72
CA ALA A 107 -12.20 3.58 -10.70
C ALA A 107 -12.54 3.13 -12.12
N THR A 108 -13.05 4.06 -12.95
CA THR A 108 -13.37 3.83 -14.34
C THR A 108 -13.32 5.14 -15.15
N PRO A 109 -12.78 5.12 -16.38
CA PRO A 109 -12.81 6.29 -17.26
C PRO A 109 -14.19 6.52 -17.90
N ASN A 110 -15.10 5.55 -17.85
CA ASN A 110 -16.38 5.59 -18.53
C ASN A 110 -17.51 6.10 -17.61
N GLU A 111 -18.27 7.10 -18.06
CA GLU A 111 -19.33 7.74 -17.27
C GLU A 111 -20.54 6.83 -17.02
N THR A 112 -20.94 6.02 -18.01
CA THR A 112 -22.05 5.08 -17.86
C THR A 112 -21.69 3.97 -16.89
N ASP A 113 -20.47 3.45 -17.02
CA ASP A 113 -19.94 2.43 -16.11
C ASP A 113 -19.83 2.95 -14.69
N PHE A 114 -19.36 4.21 -14.51
CA PHE A 114 -19.29 4.85 -13.19
C PHE A 114 -20.64 4.85 -12.48
N LYS A 115 -21.72 5.24 -13.18
CA LYS A 115 -23.07 5.26 -12.61
C LYS A 115 -23.55 3.85 -12.24
N ASN A 116 -23.29 2.86 -13.10
CA ASN A 116 -23.65 1.47 -12.83
C ASN A 116 -22.90 0.94 -11.59
N LEU A 117 -21.59 1.16 -11.54
CA LEU A 117 -20.75 0.70 -10.41
C LEU A 117 -21.16 1.38 -9.11
N MET A 118 -21.37 2.71 -9.14
CA MET A 118 -21.81 3.47 -7.98
C MET A 118 -23.14 2.96 -7.41
N ASP A 119 -24.13 2.68 -8.27
CA ASP A 119 -25.43 2.14 -7.86
C ASP A 119 -25.31 0.72 -7.30
N VAL A 120 -24.51 -0.15 -7.93
CA VAL A 120 -24.27 -1.51 -7.42
C VAL A 120 -23.56 -1.49 -6.07
N TYR A 121 -22.50 -0.68 -5.91
CA TYR A 121 -21.76 -0.59 -4.66
C TYR A 121 -22.57 -0.01 -3.50
N LEU A 122 -23.31 1.08 -3.75
CA LEU A 122 -24.19 1.68 -2.75
C LEU A 122 -25.31 0.72 -2.33
N ASN A 123 -25.92 0.01 -3.29
CA ASN A 123 -26.94 -0.97 -2.96
C ASN A 123 -26.35 -2.17 -2.20
N ALA A 124 -25.15 -2.61 -2.57
CA ALA A 124 -24.44 -3.68 -1.89
C ALA A 124 -24.17 -3.33 -0.41
N VAL A 125 -23.60 -2.16 -0.13
CA VAL A 125 -23.21 -1.82 1.25
C VAL A 125 -24.39 -1.42 2.13
N PHE A 126 -25.48 -0.86 1.57
CA PHE A 126 -26.63 -0.40 2.34
C PHE A 126 -27.84 -1.35 2.37
N CYS A 127 -27.96 -2.24 1.39
CA CYS A 127 -29.09 -3.17 1.25
C CYS A 127 -28.62 -4.59 0.88
N PRO A 128 -27.63 -5.19 1.58
CA PRO A 128 -27.09 -6.49 1.19
C PRO A 128 -28.07 -7.63 1.47
N LEU A 129 -28.12 -8.62 0.56
CA LEU A 129 -28.89 -9.85 0.75
C LEU A 129 -28.45 -10.64 1.98
N ALA A 130 -27.20 -10.55 2.37
CA ALA A 130 -26.65 -11.23 3.54
C ALA A 130 -27.39 -10.95 4.85
N MET A 131 -28.16 -9.85 4.92
CA MET A 131 -28.96 -9.52 6.11
C MET A 131 -30.27 -10.31 6.21
N VAL A 132 -30.78 -10.81 5.09
CA VAL A 132 -32.05 -11.55 5.00
C VAL A 132 -31.86 -13.00 4.54
N ASP A 133 -30.76 -13.31 3.86
CA ASP A 133 -30.40 -14.65 3.43
C ASP A 133 -29.14 -15.15 4.15
N LYS A 134 -29.36 -16.08 5.07
CA LYS A 134 -28.26 -16.67 5.85
C LYS A 134 -27.27 -17.45 5.02
N SER A 135 -27.70 -17.99 3.86
CA SER A 135 -26.81 -18.79 3.01
C SER A 135 -25.62 -17.99 2.48
N VAL A 136 -25.78 -16.68 2.28
CA VAL A 136 -24.68 -15.78 1.88
C VAL A 136 -23.62 -15.71 2.99
N PHE A 137 -24.04 -15.53 4.25
CA PHE A 137 -23.14 -15.57 5.40
C PHE A 137 -22.42 -16.93 5.52
N GLU A 138 -23.13 -18.03 5.32
CA GLU A 138 -22.56 -19.38 5.41
C GLU A 138 -21.56 -19.66 4.29
N GLN A 139 -21.80 -19.14 3.08
CA GLN A 139 -20.90 -19.28 1.94
C GLN A 139 -19.64 -18.43 2.11
N GLU A 140 -19.79 -17.14 2.35
CA GLU A 140 -18.67 -16.19 2.42
C GLU A 140 -17.89 -16.31 3.75
N GLY A 141 -18.59 -16.47 4.87
CA GLY A 141 -17.97 -16.55 6.20
C GLY A 141 -17.52 -17.96 6.53
N TRP A 142 -18.45 -18.74 7.11
CA TRP A 142 -18.17 -20.12 7.48
C TRP A 142 -19.44 -20.94 7.65
N HIS A 143 -19.33 -22.24 7.41
CA HIS A 143 -20.35 -23.23 7.70
C HIS A 143 -19.70 -24.56 8.10
N ARG A 144 -20.50 -25.44 8.72
CA ARG A 144 -20.08 -26.80 9.04
C ARG A 144 -20.82 -27.80 8.17
N SER A 145 -20.07 -28.58 7.41
CA SER A 145 -20.58 -29.66 6.57
C SER A 145 -21.11 -30.84 7.41
N ALA A 146 -21.85 -31.75 6.79
CA ALA A 146 -22.43 -32.93 7.46
C ALA A 146 -21.39 -33.87 8.08
N ASP A 147 -20.18 -33.90 7.54
CA ASP A 147 -19.03 -34.67 8.06
C ASP A 147 -18.30 -33.98 9.22
N GLY A 148 -18.70 -32.75 9.58
CA GLY A 148 -18.10 -31.96 10.64
C GLY A 148 -17.03 -30.97 10.18
N THR A 149 -16.63 -30.98 8.91
CA THR A 149 -15.63 -30.06 8.34
C THR A 149 -16.15 -28.62 8.36
N VAL A 150 -15.29 -27.67 8.72
CA VAL A 150 -15.55 -26.23 8.64
C VAL A 150 -15.01 -25.72 7.30
N SER A 151 -15.81 -24.92 6.59
CA SER A 151 -15.46 -24.33 5.31
C SER A 151 -16.16 -22.97 5.14
N GLY A 152 -15.67 -22.14 4.25
CA GLY A 152 -16.20 -20.81 3.89
C GLY A 152 -15.12 -20.03 3.15
N VAL A 153 -15.49 -19.03 2.36
CA VAL A 153 -14.52 -18.27 1.55
C VAL A 153 -13.48 -17.62 2.45
N VAL A 154 -13.92 -16.75 3.38
CA VAL A 154 -13.02 -16.05 4.33
C VAL A 154 -12.32 -17.03 5.27
N TYR A 155 -13.01 -18.06 5.76
CA TYR A 155 -12.38 -19.07 6.61
C TYR A 155 -11.18 -19.74 5.93
N ASN A 156 -11.35 -20.18 4.67
CA ASN A 156 -10.29 -20.85 3.93
C ASN A 156 -9.16 -19.90 3.53
N GLU A 157 -9.50 -18.66 3.16
CA GLU A 157 -8.53 -17.61 2.87
C GLU A 157 -7.63 -17.33 4.09
N MET A 158 -8.24 -17.12 5.25
CA MET A 158 -7.50 -16.85 6.48
C MET A 158 -6.67 -18.04 6.98
N GLN A 159 -7.09 -19.28 6.70
CA GLN A 159 -6.22 -20.45 6.92
C GLN A 159 -4.92 -20.36 6.10
N GLY A 160 -5.01 -19.91 4.85
CA GLY A 160 -3.84 -19.70 4.01
C GLY A 160 -2.99 -18.50 4.46
N ALA A 161 -3.63 -17.37 4.70
CA ALA A 161 -2.94 -16.12 5.08
C ALA A 161 -2.16 -16.26 6.39
N LEU A 162 -2.78 -16.86 7.44
CA LEU A 162 -2.15 -17.04 8.75
C LEU A 162 -1.21 -18.26 8.84
N ALA A 163 -1.08 -19.04 7.78
CA ALA A 163 -0.07 -20.09 7.72
C ALA A 163 1.36 -19.53 7.59
N ALA A 164 1.50 -18.32 7.05
CA ALA A 164 2.81 -17.67 6.90
C ALA A 164 3.38 -17.26 8.28
N PRO A 165 4.68 -17.54 8.55
CA PRO A 165 5.33 -17.16 9.81
C PRO A 165 5.25 -15.66 10.10
N ASP A 166 5.43 -14.85 9.07
CA ASP A 166 5.41 -13.38 9.17
C ASP A 166 4.06 -12.86 9.64
N ALA A 167 2.95 -13.37 9.08
CA ALA A 167 1.61 -13.00 9.51
C ALA A 167 1.32 -13.38 10.98
N GLN A 168 1.89 -14.50 11.44
CA GLN A 168 1.77 -14.90 12.85
C GLN A 168 2.58 -13.99 13.77
N LEU A 169 3.78 -13.59 13.34
CA LEU A 169 4.65 -12.66 14.07
C LEU A 169 3.99 -11.28 14.18
N GLU A 170 3.49 -10.73 13.07
CA GLU A 170 2.78 -9.47 12.98
C GLU A 170 1.55 -9.45 13.89
N ASN A 171 0.65 -10.43 13.77
CA ASN A 171 -0.52 -10.53 14.65
C ASN A 171 -0.16 -10.63 16.13
N ALA A 172 0.92 -11.34 16.48
CA ALA A 172 1.38 -11.42 17.86
C ALA A 172 1.94 -10.09 18.37
N LEU A 173 2.62 -9.34 17.49
CA LEU A 173 3.13 -8.02 17.79
C LEU A 173 1.99 -7.01 17.99
N GLU A 174 1.02 -6.95 17.07
CA GLU A 174 -0.18 -6.12 17.20
C GLU A 174 -0.92 -6.41 18.50
N ARG A 175 -1.11 -7.68 18.84
CA ARG A 175 -1.75 -8.10 20.09
C ARG A 175 -0.97 -7.70 21.34
N ALA A 176 0.36 -7.71 21.27
CA ALA A 176 1.22 -7.25 22.35
C ALA A 176 1.25 -5.73 22.50
N MET A 177 1.18 -5.01 21.35
CA MET A 177 1.10 -3.56 21.30
C MET A 177 -0.26 -3.04 21.73
N PHE A 178 -1.36 -3.67 21.31
CA PHE A 178 -2.73 -3.17 21.42
C PHE A 178 -3.69 -4.10 22.18
N PRO A 179 -3.35 -4.60 23.41
CA PRO A 179 -4.14 -5.61 24.10
C PRO A 179 -5.57 -5.16 24.46
N ASP A 180 -5.83 -3.86 24.56
CA ASP A 180 -7.09 -3.29 25.05
C ASP A 180 -7.92 -2.58 23.97
N THR A 181 -7.46 -2.57 22.72
CA THR A 181 -8.11 -1.84 21.62
C THR A 181 -8.41 -2.73 20.41
N ALA A 182 -9.08 -2.18 19.41
CA ALA A 182 -9.44 -2.89 18.18
C ALA A 182 -8.22 -3.46 17.43
N TYR A 183 -7.08 -2.78 17.48
CA TYR A 183 -5.86 -3.19 16.79
C TYR A 183 -5.20 -4.46 17.35
N GLY A 184 -5.57 -4.91 18.55
CA GLY A 184 -5.09 -6.17 19.12
C GLY A 184 -5.82 -7.41 18.61
N PHE A 185 -6.82 -7.26 17.74
CA PHE A 185 -7.57 -8.36 17.13
C PHE A 185 -7.18 -8.55 15.67
N VAL A 186 -7.22 -9.79 15.20
CA VAL A 186 -7.01 -10.15 13.80
C VAL A 186 -8.23 -9.70 12.99
N SER A 187 -8.15 -8.55 12.31
CA SER A 187 -9.28 -7.96 11.58
C SER A 187 -9.82 -8.88 10.47
N GLY A 188 -8.93 -9.62 9.80
CA GLY A 188 -9.27 -10.64 8.81
C GLY A 188 -9.97 -11.88 9.40
N GLY A 189 -9.76 -12.15 10.68
CA GLY A 189 -10.29 -13.29 11.41
C GLY A 189 -9.27 -14.43 11.63
N ASP A 190 -9.24 -14.94 12.85
CA ASP A 190 -8.46 -16.13 13.17
C ASP A 190 -9.31 -17.39 12.87
N PRO A 191 -8.83 -18.35 12.05
CA PRO A 191 -9.55 -19.59 11.74
C PRO A 191 -10.03 -20.37 12.97
N ALA A 192 -9.31 -20.28 14.10
CA ALA A 192 -9.75 -20.88 15.35
C ALA A 192 -10.96 -20.16 15.96
N SER A 193 -11.12 -18.87 15.68
CA SER A 193 -12.15 -17.98 16.25
C SER A 193 -13.33 -17.74 15.30
N ILE A 194 -13.13 -17.75 13.99
CA ILE A 194 -14.17 -17.54 12.97
C ILE A 194 -15.42 -18.39 13.22
N PRO A 195 -15.33 -19.71 13.56
CA PRO A 195 -16.52 -20.54 13.80
C PRO A 195 -17.34 -20.17 15.03
N ALA A 196 -16.88 -19.24 15.86
CA ALA A 196 -17.66 -18.69 16.97
C ALA A 196 -18.59 -17.54 16.54
N LEU A 197 -18.43 -17.01 15.33
CA LEU A 197 -19.29 -15.95 14.79
C LEU A 197 -20.68 -16.51 14.48
N THR A 198 -21.70 -15.99 15.15
CA THR A 198 -23.09 -16.34 14.88
C THR A 198 -23.72 -15.35 13.91
N TYR A 199 -24.69 -15.82 13.09
CA TYR A 199 -25.42 -14.95 12.16
C TYR A 199 -26.11 -13.76 12.85
N GLU A 200 -26.61 -13.94 14.09
CA GLU A 200 -27.23 -12.86 14.85
C GLU A 200 -26.20 -11.80 15.32
N LYS A 201 -24.97 -12.21 15.69
CA LYS A 201 -23.88 -11.25 15.97
C LYS A 201 -23.46 -10.52 14.71
N TYR A 202 -23.27 -11.24 13.61
CA TYR A 202 -22.94 -10.70 12.29
C TYR A 202 -23.93 -9.58 11.86
N LYS A 203 -25.26 -9.83 11.93
CA LYS A 203 -26.26 -8.80 11.63
C LYS A 203 -26.22 -7.60 12.56
N ARG A 204 -26.02 -7.81 13.88
CA ARG A 204 -25.89 -6.70 14.83
C ARG A 204 -24.71 -5.80 14.54
N VAL A 205 -23.55 -6.40 14.16
CA VAL A 205 -22.34 -5.65 13.82
C VAL A 205 -22.57 -4.85 12.55
N TYR A 206 -23.15 -5.46 11.52
CA TYR A 206 -23.53 -4.73 10.30
C TYR A 206 -24.39 -3.49 10.61
N HIS A 207 -25.53 -3.64 11.28
CA HIS A 207 -26.43 -2.52 11.58
C HIS A 207 -25.80 -1.43 12.47
N ARG A 208 -24.77 -1.76 13.21
CA ARG A 208 -24.05 -0.80 14.05
C ARG A 208 -23.01 0.00 13.26
N HIS A 209 -22.32 -0.62 12.30
CA HIS A 209 -21.16 -0.03 11.63
C HIS A 209 -21.45 0.45 10.21
N TYR A 210 -22.35 -0.20 9.48
CA TYR A 210 -22.72 0.18 8.11
C TYR A 210 -23.91 1.17 8.11
N SER A 211 -23.72 2.28 8.81
CA SER A 211 -24.67 3.38 8.85
C SER A 211 -24.11 4.61 8.14
N ALA A 212 -24.99 5.42 7.56
CA ALA A 212 -24.58 6.56 6.76
C ALA A 212 -23.82 7.64 7.57
N ASP A 213 -24.07 7.78 8.88
CA ASP A 213 -23.32 8.67 9.76
C ASP A 213 -21.95 8.12 10.19
N ASN A 214 -21.68 6.85 9.89
CA ASN A 214 -20.39 6.20 10.10
C ASN A 214 -19.68 5.90 8.77
N CYS A 215 -19.87 6.74 7.74
CA CYS A 215 -19.18 6.59 6.47
C CYS A 215 -18.55 7.89 5.97
N CYS A 216 -17.48 7.74 5.19
CA CYS A 216 -16.87 8.76 4.35
C CYS A 216 -17.01 8.33 2.88
N ILE A 217 -17.61 9.20 2.07
CA ILE A 217 -17.80 8.99 0.63
C ILE A 217 -16.86 9.92 -0.11
N THR A 218 -16.11 9.40 -1.08
CA THR A 218 -15.21 10.18 -1.93
C THR A 218 -15.65 10.08 -3.39
N LEU A 219 -15.76 11.23 -4.05
CA LEU A 219 -15.96 11.36 -5.49
C LEU A 219 -14.74 12.09 -6.07
N TYR A 220 -14.04 11.45 -6.99
CA TYR A 220 -12.78 11.94 -7.55
C TYR A 220 -12.82 12.00 -9.07
N GLY A 221 -12.26 13.07 -9.65
CA GLY A 221 -11.99 13.20 -11.07
C GLY A 221 -12.96 14.13 -11.80
N LYS A 222 -12.83 14.12 -13.14
CA LYS A 222 -13.64 14.97 -14.05
C LYS A 222 -15.02 14.38 -14.26
N MET A 223 -16.00 14.85 -13.48
CA MET A 223 -17.41 14.43 -13.59
C MET A 223 -18.37 15.53 -13.18
N ASP A 224 -19.68 15.35 -13.44
CA ASP A 224 -20.72 16.18 -12.88
C ASP A 224 -20.98 15.77 -11.42
N MET A 225 -20.33 16.49 -10.48
CA MET A 225 -20.46 16.22 -9.04
C MET A 225 -21.89 16.46 -8.54
N ALA A 226 -22.62 17.45 -9.10
CA ALA A 226 -23.97 17.75 -8.66
C ALA A 226 -24.95 16.60 -8.99
N GLU A 227 -24.80 15.99 -10.17
CA GLU A 227 -25.57 14.79 -10.56
C GLU A 227 -25.34 13.62 -9.60
N LYS A 228 -24.08 13.40 -9.21
CA LYS A 228 -23.72 12.29 -8.30
C LYS A 228 -24.24 12.53 -6.88
N LEU A 229 -24.14 13.76 -6.40
CA LEU A 229 -24.69 14.15 -5.10
C LEU A 229 -26.22 14.03 -5.06
N GLU A 230 -26.92 14.40 -6.15
CA GLU A 230 -28.37 14.22 -6.25
C GLU A 230 -28.77 12.73 -6.21
N LEU A 231 -28.00 11.86 -6.87
CA LEU A 231 -28.22 10.42 -6.84
C LEU A 231 -28.01 9.88 -5.40
N LEU A 232 -26.91 10.26 -4.75
CA LEU A 232 -26.62 9.86 -3.37
C LEU A 232 -27.73 10.28 -2.40
N ASP A 233 -28.18 11.53 -2.48
CA ASP A 233 -29.25 12.05 -1.63
C ASP A 233 -30.57 11.31 -1.88
N ARG A 234 -31.05 11.35 -3.13
CA ARG A 234 -32.39 10.85 -3.51
C ARG A 234 -32.54 9.35 -3.28
N ASP A 235 -31.55 8.56 -3.68
CA ASP A 235 -31.70 7.11 -3.75
C ASP A 235 -31.25 6.41 -2.47
N TYR A 236 -30.33 7.01 -1.69
CA TYR A 236 -29.73 6.39 -0.51
C TYR A 236 -29.78 7.25 0.75
N LEU A 237 -29.08 8.38 0.83
CA LEU A 237 -28.77 9.06 2.08
C LEU A 237 -29.99 9.69 2.76
N SER A 238 -30.94 10.25 2.01
CA SER A 238 -32.19 10.81 2.57
C SER A 238 -33.12 9.75 3.16
N LYS A 239 -32.91 8.47 2.85
CA LYS A 239 -33.66 7.34 3.41
C LYS A 239 -33.03 6.78 4.70
N MET A 240 -31.85 7.27 5.06
CA MET A 240 -31.06 6.79 6.20
C MET A 240 -30.92 7.89 7.24
N PRO A 241 -31.79 7.95 8.27
CA PRO A 241 -31.68 8.96 9.31
C PRO A 241 -30.36 8.78 10.08
N LYS A 242 -29.84 9.89 10.60
CA LYS A 242 -28.63 9.90 11.42
C LYS A 242 -28.77 8.92 12.59
N GLY A 243 -27.75 8.08 12.78
CA GLY A 243 -27.65 7.15 13.89
C GLY A 243 -27.49 7.87 15.26
N THR A 244 -27.69 7.12 16.33
CA THR A 244 -27.62 7.68 17.70
C THR A 244 -26.25 7.62 18.33
N SER A 245 -25.33 6.79 17.82
CA SER A 245 -23.96 6.66 18.34
C SER A 245 -23.02 6.09 17.27
N ARG A 246 -22.13 6.91 16.75
CA ARG A 246 -21.01 6.46 15.90
C ARG A 246 -20.02 5.67 16.77
N PRO A 247 -19.54 4.49 16.33
CA PRO A 247 -18.42 3.81 16.96
C PRO A 247 -17.18 4.73 17.04
N GLN A 248 -16.40 4.59 18.10
CA GLN A 248 -15.19 5.40 18.29
C GLN A 248 -13.99 4.51 18.59
N LEU A 249 -12.84 4.85 17.99
CA LEU A 249 -11.55 4.29 18.35
C LEU A 249 -11.03 4.92 19.63
N THR A 250 -10.26 4.13 20.38
CA THR A 250 -9.57 4.59 21.59
C THR A 250 -8.08 4.32 21.44
N MET A 251 -7.26 5.24 21.93
CA MET A 251 -5.81 5.03 21.99
C MET A 251 -5.46 3.99 23.06
N GLN A 252 -4.47 3.16 22.75
CA GLN A 252 -3.88 2.21 23.67
C GLN A 252 -2.93 2.93 24.65
N HIS A 253 -2.90 2.50 25.91
CA HIS A 253 -1.78 2.85 26.79
C HIS A 253 -0.54 2.08 26.36
N GLU A 254 0.57 2.79 26.18
CA GLU A 254 1.82 2.20 25.71
C GLU A 254 2.27 1.01 26.56
N GLN A 255 2.63 -0.08 25.90
CA GLN A 255 3.05 -1.36 26.47
C GLN A 255 4.58 -1.50 26.53
N ALA A 256 5.30 -0.44 26.87
CA ALA A 256 6.76 -0.41 26.86
C ALA A 256 7.39 -1.59 27.65
N GLY A 257 8.31 -2.31 26.99
CA GLY A 257 9.03 -3.44 27.57
C GLY A 257 8.25 -4.74 27.68
N ALA A 258 7.05 -4.83 27.11
CA ALA A 258 6.34 -6.12 27.00
C ALA A 258 7.16 -7.10 26.13
N CYS A 259 7.20 -8.38 26.55
CA CYS A 259 7.92 -9.43 25.82
C CYS A 259 7.03 -10.68 25.71
N VAL A 260 6.86 -11.15 24.47
CA VAL A 260 6.06 -12.34 24.14
C VAL A 260 6.92 -13.33 23.36
N GLU A 261 6.79 -14.63 23.66
CA GLU A 261 7.39 -15.71 22.90
C GLU A 261 6.28 -16.60 22.34
N LEU A 262 6.38 -16.98 21.06
CA LEU A 262 5.40 -17.86 20.40
C LEU A 262 6.10 -18.90 19.51
N PRO A 263 5.49 -20.10 19.36
CA PRO A 263 5.99 -21.07 18.40
C PRO A 263 5.65 -20.66 16.96
N TYR A 264 6.57 -20.91 16.05
CA TYR A 264 6.36 -20.95 14.62
C TYR A 264 6.45 -22.39 14.12
N TYR A 265 5.43 -22.88 13.47
CA TYR A 265 5.36 -24.29 13.09
C TYR A 265 5.99 -24.54 11.72
N THR A 266 7.05 -25.33 11.67
CA THR A 266 7.77 -25.75 10.46
C THR A 266 8.08 -27.23 10.49
N GLU A 267 8.15 -27.89 9.31
CA GLU A 267 8.46 -29.32 9.23
C GLU A 267 9.89 -29.66 9.64
N ASN A 268 10.82 -28.73 9.49
CA ASN A 268 12.25 -28.89 9.82
C ASN A 268 12.73 -27.66 10.61
N PRO A 269 12.48 -27.59 11.93
CA PRO A 269 12.90 -26.45 12.73
C PRO A 269 14.43 -26.39 12.88
N GLU A 270 15.05 -25.30 12.44
CA GLU A 270 16.49 -25.04 12.62
C GLU A 270 16.69 -23.99 13.73
N PRO A 271 17.76 -24.09 14.53
CA PRO A 271 18.01 -23.19 15.66
C PRO A 271 18.29 -21.73 15.27
N ASP A 272 18.67 -21.47 14.03
CA ASP A 272 18.98 -20.17 13.45
C ASP A 272 17.83 -19.61 12.57
N GLU A 273 16.63 -20.15 12.69
CA GLU A 273 15.41 -19.64 12.05
C GLU A 273 14.51 -18.84 13.02
N VAL A 274 15.03 -18.44 14.18
CA VAL A 274 14.30 -17.57 15.12
C VAL A 274 14.11 -16.18 14.50
N GLN A 275 12.90 -15.63 14.65
CA GLN A 275 12.59 -14.26 14.29
C GLN A 275 12.31 -13.43 15.55
N CYS A 276 12.74 -12.17 15.56
CA CYS A 276 12.52 -11.28 16.70
C CYS A 276 12.03 -9.90 16.21
N ALA A 277 10.79 -9.57 16.48
CA ALA A 277 10.22 -8.25 16.23
C ALA A 277 10.38 -7.34 17.46
N LEU A 278 10.79 -6.10 17.22
CA LEU A 278 10.79 -5.01 18.18
C LEU A 278 9.91 -3.89 17.65
N ALA A 279 9.00 -3.35 18.48
CA ALA A 279 8.13 -2.27 18.03
C ALA A 279 8.05 -1.12 19.04
N TRP A 280 7.81 0.09 18.47
CA TRP A 280 7.63 1.34 19.21
C TRP A 280 6.46 2.12 18.65
N TYR A 281 5.70 2.78 19.54
CA TYR A 281 4.71 3.79 19.12
C TYR A 281 5.45 5.05 18.68
N THR A 282 5.05 5.62 17.54
CA THR A 282 5.70 6.83 16.99
C THR A 282 4.99 8.12 17.36
N GLY A 283 3.82 8.01 18.01
CA GLY A 283 2.99 9.13 18.44
C GLY A 283 1.54 8.99 18.00
N ALA A 284 0.88 10.09 17.76
CA ALA A 284 -0.50 10.13 17.29
C ALA A 284 -0.58 10.28 15.76
N PHE A 285 -1.54 9.64 15.13
CA PHE A 285 -1.82 9.80 13.69
C PHE A 285 -1.98 11.27 13.28
N ALA A 286 -2.65 12.08 14.10
CA ALA A 286 -2.94 13.49 13.78
C ALA A 286 -1.68 14.37 13.65
N ASP A 287 -0.55 13.96 14.24
CA ASP A 287 0.73 14.66 14.08
C ASP A 287 1.45 14.25 12.79
N ARG A 288 0.88 14.63 11.65
CA ARG A 288 1.36 14.26 10.32
C ARG A 288 2.80 14.68 10.03
N GLU A 289 3.22 15.82 10.59
CA GLU A 289 4.58 16.29 10.43
C GLU A 289 5.57 15.36 11.13
N ARG A 290 5.23 14.91 12.34
CA ARG A 290 6.03 13.91 13.07
C ARG A 290 6.08 12.59 12.33
N GLN A 291 4.94 12.09 11.81
CA GLN A 291 4.89 10.80 11.12
C GLN A 291 5.71 10.82 9.82
N LEU A 292 5.58 11.87 9.00
CA LEU A 292 6.42 12.05 7.81
C LEU A 292 7.91 12.19 8.19
N GLY A 293 8.20 12.88 9.29
CA GLY A 293 9.57 12.98 9.83
C GLY A 293 10.13 11.64 10.28
N VAL A 294 9.30 10.75 10.85
CA VAL A 294 9.68 9.37 11.20
C VAL A 294 9.99 8.57 9.93
N GLU A 295 9.12 8.63 8.92
CA GLU A 295 9.33 7.96 7.63
C GLU A 295 10.69 8.35 7.01
N ILE A 296 10.96 9.65 6.88
CA ILE A 296 12.22 10.18 6.35
C ILE A 296 13.42 9.74 7.19
N LEU A 297 13.30 9.76 8.53
CA LEU A 297 14.35 9.33 9.44
C LEU A 297 14.68 7.84 9.29
N LEU A 298 13.64 7.01 9.16
CA LEU A 298 13.80 5.56 8.99
C LEU A 298 14.43 5.22 7.65
N ASP A 299 14.01 5.85 6.57
CA ASP A 299 14.63 5.66 5.26
C ASP A 299 16.13 6.08 5.30
N ALA A 300 16.44 7.24 5.85
CA ALA A 300 17.84 7.69 5.98
C ALA A 300 18.72 6.73 6.78
N LEU A 301 18.20 6.15 7.86
CA LEU A 301 18.99 5.34 8.79
C LEU A 301 18.96 3.84 8.51
N LEU A 302 17.94 3.34 7.83
CA LEU A 302 17.63 1.92 7.70
C LEU A 302 17.25 1.50 6.26
N GLY A 303 17.01 2.42 5.34
CA GLY A 303 16.47 2.15 4.00
C GLY A 303 17.33 1.23 3.13
N THR A 304 18.64 1.18 3.39
CA THR A 304 19.58 0.28 2.67
C THR A 304 20.52 -0.43 3.65
N ASN A 305 21.17 -1.51 3.21
CA ASN A 305 22.17 -2.22 4.02
C ASN A 305 23.38 -1.34 4.42
N ASN A 306 23.61 -0.25 3.70
CA ASN A 306 24.67 0.73 3.97
C ASN A 306 24.20 1.92 4.82
N SER A 307 22.91 2.03 5.09
CA SER A 307 22.37 3.07 5.98
C SER A 307 22.90 2.90 7.40
N PRO A 308 23.23 3.99 8.13
CA PRO A 308 24.04 3.94 9.34
C PRO A 308 23.54 2.98 10.42
N LEU A 309 22.25 2.98 10.71
CA LEU A 309 21.66 2.12 11.74
C LEU A 309 21.63 0.66 11.28
N LYS A 310 21.19 0.39 10.03
CA LYS A 310 21.14 -0.97 9.48
C LYS A 310 22.55 -1.57 9.39
N ALA A 311 23.52 -0.83 8.88
CA ALA A 311 24.92 -1.27 8.79
C ALA A 311 25.52 -1.60 10.17
N ALA A 312 25.27 -0.74 11.18
CA ALA A 312 25.73 -0.98 12.54
C ALA A 312 25.11 -2.25 13.15
N LEU A 313 23.82 -2.49 12.91
CA LEU A 313 23.13 -3.68 13.40
C LEU A 313 23.58 -4.97 12.67
N LEU A 314 23.75 -4.92 11.35
CA LEU A 314 24.28 -6.06 10.58
C LEU A 314 25.71 -6.44 10.99
N ALA A 315 26.52 -5.45 11.38
CA ALA A 315 27.89 -5.69 11.89
C ALA A 315 27.94 -6.48 13.21
N GLU A 316 26.89 -6.42 14.03
CA GLU A 316 26.75 -7.22 15.26
C GLU A 316 26.51 -8.72 14.97
N LYS A 317 26.14 -9.10 13.75
CA LYS A 317 25.93 -10.49 13.28
C LYS A 317 24.96 -11.28 14.16
N LEU A 318 23.86 -10.65 14.57
CA LEU A 318 22.82 -11.28 15.41
C LEU A 318 21.87 -12.16 14.61
N GLY A 319 21.73 -11.91 13.32
CA GLY A 319 20.88 -12.66 12.38
C GLY A 319 21.36 -12.49 10.95
N ALA A 320 20.57 -12.96 10.00
CA ALA A 320 20.86 -12.89 8.57
C ALA A 320 20.49 -11.51 7.97
N ASP A 321 19.37 -10.91 8.40
CA ASP A 321 18.91 -9.61 7.92
C ASP A 321 18.03 -8.92 8.98
N ILE A 322 17.72 -7.64 8.72
CA ILE A 322 16.82 -6.81 9.53
C ILE A 322 15.86 -6.09 8.59
N ASP A 323 14.56 -6.40 8.75
CA ASP A 323 13.48 -5.72 8.06
C ASP A 323 12.92 -4.57 8.88
N ILE A 324 12.32 -3.61 8.20
CA ILE A 324 11.69 -2.43 8.79
C ILE A 324 10.24 -2.40 8.37
N GLY A 325 9.35 -2.21 9.33
CA GLY A 325 7.95 -1.87 9.12
C GLY A 325 7.63 -0.50 9.72
N PHE A 326 6.87 0.29 9.01
CA PHE A 326 6.30 1.52 9.54
C PHE A 326 4.87 1.66 9.04
N ASP A 327 3.90 1.52 9.95
CA ASP A 327 2.48 1.73 9.67
C ASP A 327 2.00 3.03 10.32
N ASP A 328 1.77 4.04 9.49
CA ASP A 328 1.23 5.35 9.88
C ASP A 328 -0.27 5.51 9.56
N SER A 329 -0.94 4.43 9.14
CA SER A 329 -2.36 4.42 8.74
C SER A 329 -3.33 4.16 9.90
N THR A 330 -2.82 3.82 11.09
CA THR A 330 -3.59 3.53 12.31
C THR A 330 -3.64 4.74 13.24
N LEU A 331 -4.57 4.75 14.22
CA LEU A 331 -4.73 5.86 15.18
C LEU A 331 -3.44 6.15 15.97
N GLN A 332 -2.66 5.10 16.26
CA GLN A 332 -1.33 5.16 16.86
C GLN A 332 -0.34 4.43 15.96
N PRO A 333 0.39 5.18 15.11
CA PRO A 333 1.41 4.62 14.23
C PRO A 333 2.51 3.86 14.98
N VAL A 334 3.02 2.80 14.33
CA VAL A 334 4.01 1.87 14.90
C VAL A 334 5.21 1.75 13.97
N LEU A 335 6.40 1.83 14.57
CA LEU A 335 7.66 1.41 13.98
C LEU A 335 7.98 -0.02 14.43
N GLU A 336 8.40 -0.85 13.48
CA GLU A 336 8.80 -2.22 13.70
C GLU A 336 10.21 -2.49 13.13
N LEU A 337 11.02 -3.27 13.85
CA LEU A 337 12.27 -3.85 13.37
C LEU A 337 12.23 -5.36 13.56
N VAL A 338 12.39 -6.13 12.49
CA VAL A 338 12.38 -7.60 12.53
C VAL A 338 13.75 -8.16 12.23
N LEU A 339 14.37 -8.79 13.21
CA LEU A 339 15.59 -9.57 13.05
C LEU A 339 15.24 -10.96 12.50
N ARG A 340 15.79 -11.30 11.35
CA ARG A 340 15.59 -12.57 10.63
C ARG A 340 16.78 -13.50 10.77
N GLY A 341 16.52 -14.81 10.76
CA GLY A 341 17.59 -15.80 10.76
C GLY A 341 18.48 -15.72 12.00
N ALA A 342 17.88 -15.57 13.17
CA ALA A 342 18.56 -15.41 14.44
C ALA A 342 18.53 -16.71 15.27
N THR A 343 19.37 -16.76 16.29
CA THR A 343 19.23 -17.72 17.39
C THR A 343 18.45 -17.09 18.55
N GLU A 344 17.90 -17.88 19.47
CA GLU A 344 17.26 -17.35 20.68
C GLU A 344 18.21 -16.44 21.51
N GLU A 345 19.51 -16.75 21.54
CA GLU A 345 20.50 -15.92 22.23
C GLU A 345 20.66 -14.57 21.55
N SER A 346 20.71 -14.55 20.21
CA SER A 346 20.78 -13.33 19.39
C SER A 346 19.53 -12.48 19.54
N ALA A 347 18.35 -13.10 19.51
CA ALA A 347 17.06 -12.44 19.72
C ALA A 347 17.00 -11.68 21.06
N ARG A 348 17.50 -12.28 22.14
CA ARG A 348 17.59 -11.63 23.46
C ARG A 348 18.54 -10.43 23.51
N LYS A 349 19.52 -10.36 22.60
CA LYS A 349 20.49 -9.26 22.52
C LYS A 349 20.03 -8.12 21.60
N PHE A 350 19.02 -8.34 20.76
CA PHE A 350 18.65 -7.45 19.67
C PHE A 350 18.25 -6.06 20.17
N ALA A 351 17.36 -5.94 21.16
CA ALA A 351 16.96 -4.64 21.72
C ALA A 351 18.14 -3.82 22.27
N ALA A 352 19.10 -4.50 22.92
CA ALA A 352 20.31 -3.84 23.44
C ALA A 352 21.24 -3.39 22.29
N ALA A 353 21.33 -4.16 21.21
CA ALA A 353 22.10 -3.80 20.03
C ALA A 353 21.50 -2.58 19.33
N VAL A 354 20.16 -2.53 19.16
CA VAL A 354 19.46 -1.36 18.60
C VAL A 354 19.76 -0.13 19.45
N ARG A 355 19.60 -0.21 20.78
CA ARG A 355 19.92 0.92 21.68
C ARG A 355 21.36 1.40 21.51
N LYS A 356 22.34 0.49 21.53
CA LYS A 356 23.75 0.81 21.35
C LYS A 356 24.02 1.52 20.02
N ALA A 357 23.43 1.04 18.92
CA ALA A 357 23.59 1.62 17.60
C ALA A 357 22.96 3.03 17.51
N VAL A 358 21.77 3.20 18.06
CA VAL A 358 21.09 4.51 18.14
C VAL A 358 21.92 5.50 18.98
N ASP A 359 22.44 5.10 20.15
CA ASP A 359 23.28 5.94 20.98
C ASP A 359 24.57 6.37 20.25
N GLY A 360 25.16 5.45 19.42
CA GLY A 360 26.31 5.74 18.56
C GLY A 360 25.98 6.83 17.53
N ILE A 361 24.86 6.70 16.81
CA ILE A 361 24.42 7.69 15.82
C ILE A 361 24.12 9.04 16.49
N LEU A 362 23.49 9.05 17.65
CA LEU A 362 23.22 10.29 18.41
C LEU A 362 24.51 10.99 18.87
N ALA A 363 25.58 10.25 19.15
CA ALA A 363 26.87 10.81 19.54
C ALA A 363 27.63 11.42 18.34
N GLU A 364 27.49 10.85 17.15
CA GLU A 364 28.12 11.33 15.91
C GLU A 364 27.27 12.38 15.18
N GLY A 365 25.96 12.34 15.37
CA GLY A 365 24.95 13.09 14.63
C GLY A 365 24.54 12.40 13.34
N ILE A 366 23.29 12.63 12.91
CA ILE A 366 22.77 12.09 11.65
C ILE A 366 23.36 12.89 10.48
N PRO A 367 23.95 12.23 9.46
CA PRO A 367 24.46 12.94 8.29
C PRO A 367 23.34 13.68 7.56
N GLN A 368 23.48 14.98 7.39
CA GLN A 368 22.45 15.82 6.76
C GLN A 368 22.19 15.45 5.30
N GLU A 369 23.21 14.96 4.60
CA GLU A 369 23.08 14.51 3.21
C GLU A 369 22.11 13.32 3.07
N LEU A 370 22.13 12.38 4.02
CA LEU A 370 21.19 11.25 4.03
C LEU A 370 19.76 11.71 4.31
N LEU A 371 19.57 12.59 5.30
CA LEU A 371 18.25 13.16 5.59
C LEU A 371 17.69 13.93 4.39
N LEU A 372 18.56 14.70 3.69
CA LEU A 372 18.16 15.44 2.49
C LEU A 372 17.77 14.48 1.35
N ALA A 373 18.52 13.39 1.17
CA ALA A 373 18.21 12.38 0.17
C ALA A 373 16.85 11.75 0.42
N SER A 374 16.60 11.27 1.63
CA SER A 374 15.33 10.65 2.02
C SER A 374 14.15 11.63 1.96
N LEU A 375 14.36 12.90 2.36
CA LEU A 375 13.33 13.94 2.26
C LEU A 375 12.99 14.25 0.80
N ASN A 376 13.99 14.34 -0.09
CA ASN A 376 13.74 14.57 -1.52
C ASN A 376 13.06 13.37 -2.18
N ALA A 377 13.43 12.13 -1.81
CA ALA A 377 12.79 10.92 -2.31
C ALA A 377 11.31 10.83 -1.87
N ALA A 378 11.02 11.11 -0.60
CA ALA A 378 9.65 11.14 -0.09
C ALA A 378 8.80 12.25 -0.75
N GLU A 379 9.36 13.46 -0.92
CA GLU A 379 8.69 14.55 -1.65
C GLU A 379 8.39 14.15 -3.11
N PHE A 380 9.35 13.55 -3.79
CA PHE A 380 9.15 13.07 -5.15
C PHE A 380 8.07 11.98 -5.22
N ALA A 381 8.12 10.98 -4.34
CA ALA A 381 7.12 9.91 -4.26
C ALA A 381 5.71 10.46 -3.99
N SER A 382 5.58 11.50 -3.17
CA SER A 382 4.30 12.16 -2.90
C SER A 382 3.72 12.85 -4.14
N LEU A 383 4.57 13.37 -5.03
CA LEU A 383 4.16 14.01 -6.29
C LEU A 383 3.87 13.01 -7.40
N GLU A 384 4.72 11.98 -7.53
CA GLU A 384 4.60 10.99 -8.61
C GLU A 384 3.55 9.91 -8.29
N ARG A 385 3.30 9.66 -7.00
CA ARG A 385 2.39 8.63 -6.51
C ARG A 385 2.66 7.27 -7.19
N PRO A 386 3.89 6.74 -7.08
CA PRO A 386 4.26 5.47 -7.71
C PRO A 386 3.48 4.34 -7.04
N GLY A 387 2.47 3.80 -7.70
CA GLY A 387 1.66 2.75 -7.13
C GLY A 387 0.86 1.98 -8.17
N THR A 388 0.29 0.86 -7.74
CA THR A 388 -0.60 0.04 -8.57
C THR A 388 -2.05 0.51 -8.49
N LEU A 389 -2.38 1.38 -7.52
CA LEU A 389 -3.73 1.92 -7.34
C LEU A 389 -3.91 3.19 -8.17
N PRO A 390 -5.09 3.38 -8.82
CA PRO A 390 -5.45 4.68 -9.39
C PRO A 390 -5.48 5.77 -8.32
N ASP A 391 -5.07 7.00 -8.65
CA ASP A 391 -4.98 8.13 -7.71
C ASP A 391 -6.26 8.36 -6.91
N GLY A 392 -7.41 8.36 -7.57
CA GLY A 392 -8.68 8.56 -6.89
C GLY A 392 -9.08 7.41 -5.95
N VAL A 393 -8.56 6.19 -6.16
CA VAL A 393 -8.75 5.06 -5.23
C VAL A 393 -7.88 5.28 -3.99
N LEU A 394 -6.63 5.67 -4.18
CA LEU A 394 -5.72 6.00 -3.07
C LEU A 394 -6.29 7.17 -2.25
N ASP A 395 -6.81 8.21 -2.90
CA ASP A 395 -7.44 9.35 -2.24
C ASP A 395 -8.68 8.95 -1.44
N ALA A 396 -9.48 7.99 -1.92
CA ALA A 396 -10.65 7.48 -1.19
C ALA A 396 -10.24 6.72 0.08
N ILE A 397 -9.15 5.95 0.03
CA ILE A 397 -8.57 5.27 1.21
C ILE A 397 -8.03 6.32 2.19
N ASN A 398 -7.24 7.27 1.72
CA ASN A 398 -6.65 8.34 2.52
C ASN A 398 -7.73 9.22 3.16
N ALA A 399 -8.77 9.56 2.40
CA ALA A 399 -9.91 10.34 2.91
C ALA A 399 -10.65 9.59 4.03
N SER A 400 -10.87 8.29 3.85
CA SER A 400 -11.48 7.44 4.88
C SER A 400 -10.62 7.37 6.14
N THR A 401 -9.30 7.29 5.99
CA THR A 401 -8.33 7.24 7.10
C THR A 401 -8.28 8.57 7.86
N GLY A 402 -8.11 9.70 7.16
CA GLY A 402 -8.08 11.03 7.75
C GLY A 402 -9.39 11.36 8.48
N TRP A 403 -10.53 11.09 7.83
CA TRP A 403 -11.84 11.28 8.42
C TRP A 403 -12.06 10.40 9.66
N LEU A 404 -11.64 9.15 9.62
CA LEU A 404 -11.83 8.22 10.73
C LEU A 404 -11.12 8.68 11.99
N HIS A 405 -9.85 9.08 11.87
CA HIS A 405 -8.98 9.40 12.99
C HIS A 405 -9.09 10.83 13.48
N THR A 406 -9.44 11.78 12.61
CA THR A 406 -9.45 13.22 12.95
C THR A 406 -10.78 13.93 12.65
N GLY A 407 -11.65 13.32 11.88
CA GLY A 407 -12.85 13.94 11.33
C GLY A 407 -12.59 14.73 10.04
N ASP A 408 -11.35 14.82 9.58
CA ASP A 408 -10.95 15.54 8.37
C ASP A 408 -10.60 14.60 7.21
N PRO A 409 -11.46 14.47 6.17
CA PRO A 409 -11.18 13.59 5.04
C PRO A 409 -10.07 14.11 4.10
N ALA A 410 -9.69 15.38 4.18
CA ALA A 410 -8.65 15.96 3.33
C ALA A 410 -7.25 15.99 3.98
N LEU A 411 -7.13 15.56 5.22
CA LEU A 411 -5.88 15.68 6.00
C LEU A 411 -4.66 15.09 5.29
N LEU A 412 -4.79 13.92 4.67
CA LEU A 412 -3.69 13.22 4.00
C LEU A 412 -3.47 13.68 2.54
N LEU A 413 -4.29 14.60 2.03
CA LEU A 413 -4.17 15.11 0.67
C LEU A 413 -3.31 16.38 0.57
N HIS A 414 -2.83 16.89 1.70
CA HIS A 414 -1.97 18.08 1.82
C HIS A 414 -0.60 17.72 2.38
N THR A 415 0.41 17.66 1.53
CA THR A 415 1.78 17.25 1.90
C THR A 415 2.83 18.34 1.76
N ASP A 416 2.68 19.27 0.81
CA ASP A 416 3.69 20.29 0.47
C ASP A 416 4.21 21.08 1.67
N ARG A 417 3.30 21.50 2.55
CA ARG A 417 3.66 22.29 3.74
C ARG A 417 4.48 21.47 4.75
N LEU A 418 4.26 20.16 4.81
CA LEU A 418 5.00 19.28 5.69
C LEU A 418 6.46 19.16 5.24
N PHE A 419 6.69 18.96 3.93
CA PHE A 419 8.05 18.92 3.36
C PHE A 419 8.80 20.23 3.56
N ALA A 420 8.15 21.38 3.34
CA ALA A 420 8.75 22.69 3.57
C ALA A 420 9.19 22.87 5.04
N SER A 421 8.33 22.52 5.99
CA SER A 421 8.63 22.59 7.43
C SER A 421 9.75 21.63 7.83
N LEU A 422 9.75 20.39 7.33
CA LEU A 422 10.79 19.42 7.66
C LEU A 422 12.17 19.81 7.10
N ARG A 423 12.22 20.52 5.96
CA ARG A 423 13.48 21.09 5.43
C ARG A 423 14.08 22.14 6.39
N GLU A 424 13.24 22.99 6.98
CA GLU A 424 13.69 23.97 7.97
C GLU A 424 14.18 23.26 9.24
N LYS A 425 13.43 22.30 9.76
CA LYS A 425 13.75 21.52 10.95
C LYS A 425 15.02 20.67 10.83
N MET A 426 15.39 20.29 9.62
CA MET A 426 16.62 19.53 9.37
C MET A 426 17.88 20.30 9.81
N ALA A 427 17.89 21.63 9.62
CA ALA A 427 19.01 22.49 10.04
C ALA A 427 19.10 22.66 11.57
N ASP A 428 17.98 22.54 12.29
CA ASP A 428 17.88 22.82 13.73
C ASP A 428 18.14 21.60 14.63
N GLY A 429 18.52 20.45 14.04
CA GLY A 429 18.81 19.22 14.80
C GLY A 429 17.55 18.48 15.29
N TRP A 430 16.37 18.82 14.81
CA TRP A 430 15.09 18.21 15.19
C TRP A 430 15.07 16.69 14.95
N PHE A 431 15.68 16.20 13.88
CA PHE A 431 15.75 14.75 13.58
C PHE A 431 16.58 13.98 14.62
N ASN A 432 17.61 14.59 15.23
CA ASN A 432 18.34 13.97 16.34
C ASN A 432 17.47 13.85 17.60
N GLU A 433 16.62 14.86 17.88
CA GLU A 433 15.66 14.76 18.98
C GLU A 433 14.59 13.71 18.69
N LEU A 434 14.06 13.67 17.47
CA LEU A 434 13.10 12.66 17.03
C LEU A 434 13.66 11.24 17.19
N LEU A 435 14.90 10.99 16.74
CA LEU A 435 15.58 9.71 16.92
C LEU A 435 15.70 9.32 18.40
N ARG A 436 16.07 10.27 19.24
CA ARG A 436 16.21 10.07 20.69
C ARG A 436 14.86 9.73 21.32
N GLU A 437 13.83 10.49 21.02
CA GLU A 437 12.47 10.29 21.56
C GLU A 437 11.88 8.95 21.11
N LEU A 438 12.02 8.62 19.82
CA LEU A 438 11.46 7.42 19.21
C LEU A 438 11.99 6.13 19.87
N PHE A 439 13.30 6.07 20.12
CA PHE A 439 13.94 4.89 20.71
C PHE A 439 14.17 5.00 22.23
N ALA A 440 13.71 6.08 22.91
CA ALA A 440 13.83 6.21 24.36
C ALA A 440 13.04 5.15 25.14
N PRO A 441 11.78 4.82 24.79
CA PRO A 441 11.04 3.76 25.45
C PRO A 441 11.67 2.39 25.19
N ALA A 442 11.50 1.45 26.11
CA ALA A 442 11.80 0.05 25.82
C ALA A 442 10.80 -0.47 24.77
N PRO A 443 11.24 -1.20 23.72
CA PRO A 443 10.34 -1.76 22.72
C PRO A 443 9.42 -2.82 23.30
N VAL A 444 8.27 -3.01 22.66
CA VAL A 444 7.55 -4.28 22.73
C VAL A 444 8.35 -5.30 21.92
N GLN A 445 8.56 -6.48 22.47
CA GLN A 445 9.34 -7.53 21.83
C GLN A 445 8.52 -8.79 21.64
N VAL A 446 8.56 -9.35 20.44
CA VAL A 446 8.00 -10.66 20.13
C VAL A 446 9.10 -11.56 19.56
N VAL A 447 9.25 -12.75 20.14
CA VAL A 447 10.23 -13.76 19.68
C VAL A 447 9.45 -14.97 19.17
N GLN A 448 9.68 -15.32 17.90
CA GLN A 448 9.07 -16.46 17.25
C GLN A 448 10.08 -17.59 17.08
N VAL A 449 9.78 -18.75 17.69
CA VAL A 449 10.70 -19.89 17.76
C VAL A 449 10.22 -21.04 16.87
N PRO A 450 11.05 -21.57 15.96
CA PRO A 450 10.69 -22.67 15.07
C PRO A 450 10.34 -23.94 15.85
N THR A 451 9.22 -24.58 15.51
CA THR A 451 8.64 -25.71 16.24
C THR A 451 7.93 -26.68 15.28
N LEU A 452 7.87 -27.97 15.59
CA LEU A 452 7.21 -29.01 14.77
C LEU A 452 5.67 -28.89 14.75
N PRO A 453 4.97 -29.05 13.61
CA PRO A 453 3.53 -28.83 13.46
C PRO A 453 2.62 -29.97 13.95
N LYS A 454 1.33 -29.62 14.22
CA LYS A 454 0.23 -30.56 14.44
C LYS A 454 -0.73 -30.52 13.23
N LYS A 455 -1.07 -31.69 12.62
CA LYS A 455 -1.79 -31.82 11.30
C LYS A 455 -3.32 -31.76 11.34
N GLU A 456 -3.97 -31.11 10.30
CA GLU A 456 -5.39 -31.29 9.88
C GLU A 456 -5.64 -30.88 8.39
N GLU A 457 -6.69 -31.44 7.67
CA GLU A 457 -6.95 -31.30 6.21
C GLU A 457 -8.40 -30.88 5.84
N SER A 458 -8.68 -30.20 4.65
CA SER A 458 -10.03 -29.87 4.08
C SER A 458 -10.13 -29.58 2.57
N GLU A 459 -11.36 -29.58 1.92
CA GLU A 459 -11.67 -29.38 0.48
C GLU A 459 -12.86 -28.43 0.11
N PRO A 460 -13.03 -27.89 -1.17
CA PRO A 460 -13.86 -26.73 -1.55
C PRO A 460 -15.19 -26.96 -2.32
N ILE A 461 -16.11 -25.94 -2.45
CA ILE A 461 -17.47 -25.98 -3.06
C ILE A 461 -17.75 -24.78 -4.03
N ARG A 462 -18.65 -24.92 -5.06
CA ARG A 462 -18.99 -23.92 -6.10
C ARG A 462 -20.49 -23.77 -6.43
N THR A 463 -20.96 -22.55 -6.94
CA THR A 463 -22.30 -22.30 -7.53
C THR A 463 -22.34 -21.15 -8.57
N ASP A 464 -23.36 -21.10 -9.51
CA ASP A 464 -23.46 -20.21 -10.68
C ASP A 464 -24.77 -19.39 -10.81
N GLY A 465 -24.68 -18.12 -11.30
CA GLY A 465 -25.81 -17.22 -11.67
C GLY A 465 -25.35 -16.04 -12.56
N LYS A 466 -26.26 -15.20 -13.13
CA LYS A 466 -25.92 -14.11 -14.07
C LYS A 466 -26.46 -12.74 -13.66
N LEU A 467 -25.59 -11.70 -13.62
CA LEU A 467 -25.89 -10.30 -13.31
C LEU A 467 -26.67 -9.61 -14.45
N VAL A 468 -27.70 -8.82 -14.12
CA VAL A 468 -28.42 -7.96 -15.07
C VAL A 468 -28.28 -6.51 -14.60
N LEU A 469 -27.61 -5.68 -15.40
CA LEU A 469 -27.43 -4.24 -15.15
C LEU A 469 -28.61 -3.45 -15.75
N GLU A 470 -29.01 -2.35 -15.11
CA GLU A 470 -30.07 -1.46 -15.61
C GLU A 470 -29.63 -0.77 -16.92
N HIS A 471 -28.36 -0.41 -17.02
CA HIS A 471 -27.73 0.19 -18.20
C HIS A 471 -26.48 -0.59 -18.62
N PRO A 472 -26.63 -1.78 -19.27
CA PRO A 472 -25.48 -2.56 -19.69
C PRO A 472 -24.64 -1.81 -20.72
N LEU A 473 -23.30 -1.90 -20.60
CA LEU A 473 -22.37 -1.29 -21.53
C LEU A 473 -22.56 -1.86 -22.96
N THR A 474 -22.47 -0.99 -23.95
CA THR A 474 -22.54 -1.31 -25.38
C THR A 474 -21.25 -0.95 -26.08
N VAL A 475 -21.07 -1.40 -27.33
CA VAL A 475 -19.92 -1.02 -28.16
C VAL A 475 -19.81 0.50 -28.35
N ALA A 476 -20.92 1.24 -28.30
CA ALA A 476 -20.93 2.69 -28.40
C ALA A 476 -20.26 3.38 -27.17
N ASP A 477 -20.28 2.75 -26.01
CA ASP A 477 -19.68 3.27 -24.78
C ASP A 477 -18.14 3.14 -24.75
N LEU A 478 -17.55 2.36 -25.67
CA LEU A 478 -16.11 2.26 -25.84
C LEU A 478 -15.48 3.56 -26.38
N GLY A 479 -16.28 4.46 -26.96
CA GLY A 479 -15.77 5.63 -27.65
C GLY A 479 -14.89 5.27 -28.87
N ASP A 480 -14.16 6.22 -29.40
CA ASP A 480 -13.30 6.01 -30.58
C ASP A 480 -12.01 5.23 -30.29
N GLY A 481 -11.80 4.75 -29.06
CA GLY A 481 -10.67 3.90 -28.66
C GLY A 481 -9.27 4.49 -28.87
N ALA A 482 -9.18 5.69 -29.39
CA ALA A 482 -7.93 6.41 -29.56
C ALA A 482 -7.49 6.96 -28.19
N ARG A 483 -6.66 6.21 -27.47
CA ARG A 483 -5.81 6.81 -26.45
C ARG A 483 -4.90 7.80 -27.17
N THR A 484 -5.25 9.06 -27.20
CA THR A 484 -4.31 10.13 -27.50
C THR A 484 -3.25 10.07 -26.41
N ALA A 485 -1.98 9.92 -26.80
CA ALA A 485 -0.91 10.12 -25.83
C ALA A 485 -1.13 11.51 -25.21
N PRO A 486 -1.22 11.59 -23.88
CA PRO A 486 -1.42 12.87 -23.25
C PRO A 486 -0.24 13.78 -23.55
N GLY A 487 -0.49 15.09 -23.73
CA GLY A 487 0.50 16.10 -23.94
C GLY A 487 0.85 16.39 -25.41
N GLU A 488 1.41 17.57 -25.61
CA GLU A 488 1.96 18.00 -26.89
C GLU A 488 3.34 17.37 -27.11
N ARG A 489 3.62 16.98 -28.36
CA ARG A 489 4.92 16.44 -28.77
C ARG A 489 5.71 17.45 -29.54
N GLU A 490 6.94 17.68 -29.14
CA GLU A 490 7.89 18.54 -29.83
C GLU A 490 9.18 17.76 -30.11
N LEU A 491 9.82 18.03 -31.25
CA LEU A 491 11.14 17.50 -31.57
C LEU A 491 12.15 18.67 -31.57
N LEU A 492 12.98 18.72 -30.54
CA LEU A 492 13.99 19.76 -30.39
C LEU A 492 15.40 19.13 -30.45
N ALA A 493 16.19 19.56 -31.45
CA ALA A 493 17.57 19.09 -31.62
C ALA A 493 17.74 17.55 -31.65
N GLY A 494 16.73 16.81 -32.12
CA GLY A 494 16.74 15.35 -32.16
C GLY A 494 16.22 14.66 -30.89
N VAL A 495 15.89 15.42 -29.86
CA VAL A 495 15.25 14.92 -28.62
C VAL A 495 13.75 15.08 -28.77
N GLN A 496 13.02 14.01 -28.48
CA GLN A 496 11.56 14.06 -28.41
C GLN A 496 11.14 14.56 -27.03
N LEU A 497 10.48 15.70 -26.98
CA LEU A 497 9.87 16.25 -25.79
C LEU A 497 8.39 15.88 -25.80
N LEU A 498 7.90 15.41 -24.64
CA LEU A 498 6.50 15.16 -24.40
C LEU A 498 6.06 16.04 -23.21
N HIS A 499 5.23 17.03 -23.50
CA HIS A 499 4.72 17.96 -22.48
C HIS A 499 3.54 17.33 -21.76
N HIS A 500 3.72 17.09 -20.48
CA HIS A 500 2.70 16.60 -19.56
C HIS A 500 2.38 17.64 -18.50
N PRO A 501 1.13 17.79 -18.08
CA PRO A 501 0.83 18.51 -16.86
C PRO A 501 1.42 17.72 -15.68
N SER A 502 2.48 18.26 -15.10
CA SER A 502 3.15 17.67 -13.94
C SER A 502 3.44 18.76 -12.91
N ALA A 503 3.49 18.41 -11.64
CA ALA A 503 3.81 19.34 -10.55
C ALA A 503 5.32 19.62 -10.43
N GLY A 504 6.03 19.83 -11.56
CA GLY A 504 7.46 20.14 -11.59
C GLY A 504 8.37 18.91 -11.64
N SER A 505 7.84 17.75 -12.00
CA SER A 505 8.62 16.53 -12.26
C SER A 505 9.03 16.45 -13.74
N LEU A 506 10.22 15.90 -13.98
CA LEU A 506 10.78 15.62 -15.31
C LEU A 506 11.16 14.15 -15.40
N TYR A 507 11.00 13.58 -16.59
CA TYR A 507 11.37 12.21 -16.91
C TYR A 507 12.34 12.21 -18.08
N LEU A 508 13.57 11.76 -17.87
CA LEU A 508 14.59 11.62 -18.90
C LEU A 508 14.76 10.15 -19.23
N ASN A 509 14.44 9.76 -20.45
CA ASN A 509 14.59 8.39 -20.93
C ASN A 509 15.58 8.34 -22.09
N PHE A 510 16.69 7.64 -21.88
CA PHE A 510 17.73 7.41 -22.89
C PHE A 510 17.63 5.97 -23.38
N TYR A 511 17.51 5.78 -24.68
CA TYR A 511 17.34 4.48 -25.31
C TYR A 511 18.51 4.15 -26.23
N TYR A 512 19.26 3.11 -25.88
CA TYR A 512 20.40 2.63 -26.64
C TYR A 512 20.00 1.43 -27.49
N ASP A 513 20.25 1.48 -28.81
CA ASP A 513 19.86 0.42 -29.74
C ASP A 513 20.76 -0.82 -29.60
N LEU A 514 20.14 -1.96 -29.34
CA LEU A 514 20.82 -3.25 -29.19
C LEU A 514 20.72 -4.13 -30.44
N GLY A 515 20.33 -3.58 -31.59
CA GLY A 515 20.17 -4.33 -32.84
C GLY A 515 21.44 -5.02 -33.35
N ASN A 516 22.62 -4.63 -32.87
CA ASN A 516 23.90 -5.27 -33.15
C ASN A 516 24.37 -6.27 -32.11
N VAL A 517 23.65 -6.40 -30.98
CA VAL A 517 23.97 -7.36 -29.92
C VAL A 517 23.38 -8.72 -30.28
N LYS A 518 24.13 -9.77 -30.08
CA LYS A 518 23.67 -11.13 -30.37
C LYS A 518 22.68 -11.58 -29.28
N PRO A 519 21.65 -12.38 -29.62
CA PRO A 519 20.68 -12.88 -28.64
C PRO A 519 21.32 -13.66 -27.47
N GLU A 520 22.46 -14.34 -27.71
CA GLU A 520 23.22 -15.06 -26.70
C GLU A 520 23.90 -14.16 -25.66
N ASP A 521 24.10 -12.88 -26.00
CA ASP A 521 24.74 -11.88 -25.13
C ASP A 521 23.71 -11.06 -24.32
N MET A 522 22.41 -11.11 -24.67
CA MET A 522 21.34 -10.36 -23.98
C MET A 522 21.23 -10.68 -22.49
N PRO A 523 21.32 -11.95 -21.99
CA PRO A 523 21.28 -12.24 -20.56
C PRO A 523 22.42 -11.60 -19.76
N TYR A 524 23.57 -11.34 -20.39
CA TYR A 524 24.68 -10.65 -19.71
C TYR A 524 24.43 -9.14 -19.59
N LEU A 525 23.70 -8.55 -20.53
CA LEU A 525 23.29 -7.15 -20.42
C LEU A 525 22.20 -6.99 -19.37
N ASP A 526 21.28 -7.95 -19.24
CA ASP A 526 20.29 -7.98 -18.20
C ASP A 526 20.96 -8.04 -16.82
N LEU A 527 21.87 -8.97 -16.62
CA LEU A 527 22.68 -9.04 -15.39
C LEU A 527 23.47 -7.74 -15.14
N LEU A 528 23.98 -7.09 -16.19
CA LEU A 528 24.69 -5.82 -16.05
C LEU A 528 23.79 -4.74 -15.46
N THR A 529 22.53 -4.65 -15.88
CA THR A 529 21.58 -3.66 -15.33
C THR A 529 21.39 -3.84 -13.81
N ASP A 530 21.40 -5.06 -13.32
CA ASP A 530 21.26 -5.38 -11.89
C ASP A 530 22.53 -5.08 -11.08
N VAL A 531 23.71 -5.14 -11.73
CA VAL A 531 25.01 -4.98 -11.03
C VAL A 531 25.47 -3.52 -11.02
N LEU A 532 25.00 -2.68 -11.93
CA LEU A 532 25.45 -1.28 -12.08
C LEU A 532 25.38 -0.48 -10.77
N ASP A 533 24.37 -0.73 -9.93
CA ASP A 533 24.18 -0.05 -8.65
C ASP A 533 25.19 -0.46 -7.57
N GLU A 534 25.92 -1.55 -7.78
CA GLU A 534 26.89 -2.12 -6.85
C GLU A 534 28.34 -1.83 -7.26
N LEU A 535 28.54 -1.09 -8.36
CA LEU A 535 29.85 -0.81 -8.94
C LEU A 535 30.32 0.61 -8.67
N ASP A 536 31.60 0.76 -8.35
CA ASP A 536 32.27 2.05 -8.26
C ASP A 536 32.36 2.70 -9.65
N SER A 537 32.32 4.02 -9.68
CA SER A 537 32.70 4.82 -10.85
C SER A 537 34.16 5.30 -10.75
N THR A 538 34.59 6.05 -11.73
CA THR A 538 35.91 6.70 -11.71
C THR A 538 36.02 7.84 -10.71
N GLU A 539 34.87 8.41 -10.27
CA GLU A 539 34.78 9.58 -9.40
C GLU A 539 34.27 9.22 -7.99
N HIS A 540 33.33 8.28 -7.89
CA HIS A 540 32.68 7.93 -6.64
C HIS A 540 32.64 6.42 -6.40
N THR A 541 32.60 6.02 -5.13
CA THR A 541 32.25 4.64 -4.78
C THR A 541 30.77 4.39 -5.08
N ALA A 542 30.37 3.12 -5.26
CA ALA A 542 28.98 2.73 -5.46
C ALA A 542 28.05 3.36 -4.41
N GLN A 543 28.44 3.32 -3.14
CA GLN A 543 27.69 3.94 -2.04
C GLN A 543 27.53 5.46 -2.20
N GLN A 544 28.62 6.17 -2.55
CA GLN A 544 28.57 7.61 -2.76
C GLN A 544 27.69 7.98 -3.96
N LEU A 545 27.84 7.25 -5.08
CA LEU A 545 27.06 7.49 -6.29
C LEU A 545 25.55 7.23 -6.03
N ASN A 546 25.21 6.16 -5.33
CA ASN A 546 23.84 5.86 -4.95
C ASN A 546 23.27 6.93 -4.02
N THR A 547 24.04 7.42 -3.04
CA THR A 547 23.60 8.52 -2.17
C THR A 547 23.36 9.81 -2.97
N LEU A 548 24.23 10.13 -3.92
CA LEU A 548 24.04 11.31 -4.78
C LEU A 548 22.82 11.15 -5.70
N ARG A 549 22.63 9.96 -6.27
CA ARG A 549 21.43 9.68 -7.09
C ARG A 549 20.17 9.82 -6.27
N SER A 550 20.08 9.22 -5.09
CA SER A 550 18.92 9.34 -4.19
C SER A 550 18.69 10.79 -3.72
N THR A 551 19.75 11.61 -3.62
CA THR A 551 19.62 13.03 -3.23
C THR A 551 19.01 13.89 -4.34
N TRP A 552 19.34 13.62 -5.59
CA TRP A 552 19.02 14.50 -6.72
C TRP A 552 17.98 13.93 -7.70
N LEU A 553 17.72 12.62 -7.64
CA LEU A 553 16.76 11.90 -8.48
C LEU A 553 15.64 11.34 -7.61
N GLY A 554 14.42 11.30 -8.13
CA GLY A 554 13.29 10.62 -7.52
C GLY A 554 13.35 9.10 -7.76
N ASP A 555 13.68 8.72 -9.02
CA ASP A 555 13.96 7.33 -9.41
C ASP A 555 15.06 7.32 -10.46
N SER A 556 15.81 6.23 -10.49
CA SER A 556 16.81 6.00 -11.52
C SER A 556 16.99 4.52 -11.75
N ARG A 557 16.83 4.06 -12.98
CA ARG A 557 16.94 2.64 -13.31
C ARG A 557 17.52 2.42 -14.70
N THR A 558 18.22 1.31 -14.83
CA THR A 558 18.60 0.72 -16.12
C THR A 558 17.82 -0.57 -16.33
N GLN A 559 17.38 -0.82 -17.57
CA GLN A 559 16.62 -2.02 -17.89
C GLN A 559 16.76 -2.42 -19.35
N LEU A 560 16.51 -3.69 -19.66
CA LEU A 560 16.36 -4.17 -21.03
C LEU A 560 14.89 -4.09 -21.45
N ASP A 561 14.61 -3.34 -22.51
CA ASP A 561 13.29 -3.23 -23.12
C ASP A 561 13.24 -3.97 -24.45
N ILE A 562 12.18 -4.73 -24.69
CA ILE A 562 11.89 -5.35 -25.99
C ILE A 562 10.58 -4.78 -26.51
N TRP A 563 10.68 -3.93 -27.53
CA TRP A 563 9.53 -3.32 -28.17
C TRP A 563 9.13 -4.09 -29.43
N THR A 564 7.86 -4.47 -29.48
CA THR A 564 7.27 -5.16 -30.64
C THR A 564 6.31 -4.24 -31.37
N GLY A 565 6.29 -4.26 -32.70
CA GLY A 565 5.30 -3.55 -33.49
C GLY A 565 3.90 -4.14 -33.30
N ARG A 566 2.85 -3.31 -33.49
CA ARG A 566 1.44 -3.71 -33.34
C ARG A 566 0.94 -4.70 -34.40
N GLN A 567 1.68 -4.89 -35.49
CA GLN A 567 1.32 -5.81 -36.59
C GLN A 567 2.01 -7.14 -36.40
N GLU A 568 1.31 -8.23 -36.70
CA GLU A 568 1.89 -9.58 -36.72
C GLU A 568 3.10 -9.65 -37.67
N GLY A 569 4.23 -10.15 -37.18
CA GLY A 569 5.50 -10.21 -37.93
C GLY A 569 6.31 -8.90 -37.95
N ALA A 570 5.90 -7.86 -37.21
CA ALA A 570 6.71 -6.67 -37.04
C ALA A 570 8.03 -6.98 -36.31
N PRO A 571 9.14 -6.34 -36.66
CA PRO A 571 10.42 -6.60 -36.00
C PRO A 571 10.38 -6.21 -34.52
N CYS A 572 11.05 -7.00 -33.69
CA CYS A 572 11.34 -6.65 -32.31
C CYS A 572 12.56 -5.71 -32.26
N HIS A 573 12.50 -4.73 -31.38
CA HIS A 573 13.60 -3.79 -31.13
C HIS A 573 14.01 -3.90 -29.65
N ALA A 574 15.18 -4.46 -29.41
CA ALA A 574 15.77 -4.49 -28.06
C ALA A 574 16.49 -3.16 -27.79
N LYS A 575 16.30 -2.60 -26.62
CA LYS A 575 16.91 -1.36 -26.14
C LYS A 575 17.46 -1.57 -24.75
N LEU A 576 18.62 -1.00 -24.47
CA LEU A 576 19.04 -0.70 -23.11
C LEU A 576 18.49 0.69 -22.79
N SER A 577 17.73 0.80 -21.73
CA SER A 577 17.10 2.05 -21.31
C SER A 577 17.75 2.54 -20.03
N LEU A 578 18.09 3.83 -19.97
CA LEU A 578 18.39 4.56 -18.73
C LEU A 578 17.23 5.52 -18.52
N CYS A 579 16.49 5.32 -17.43
CA CYS A 579 15.34 6.12 -17.05
C CYS A 579 15.67 6.88 -15.76
N LEU A 580 15.50 8.20 -15.78
CA LEU A 580 15.69 9.08 -14.63
C LEU A 580 14.42 9.90 -14.42
N SER A 581 13.90 9.88 -13.20
CA SER A 581 12.80 10.74 -12.73
C SER A 581 13.36 11.76 -11.76
N LEU A 582 12.98 13.02 -11.88
CA LEU A 582 13.60 14.09 -11.10
C LEU A 582 12.69 15.31 -10.96
N LEU A 583 12.99 16.12 -9.97
CA LEU A 583 12.42 17.47 -9.88
C LEU A 583 13.15 18.41 -10.87
N GLU A 584 12.44 19.36 -11.49
CA GLU A 584 13.00 20.27 -12.49
C GLU A 584 14.30 20.95 -12.03
N ARG A 585 14.38 21.31 -10.75
CA ARG A 585 15.57 21.90 -10.11
C ARG A 585 16.82 21.02 -10.11
N SER A 586 16.66 19.72 -10.33
CA SER A 586 17.75 18.72 -10.31
C SER A 586 18.29 18.36 -11.70
N LEU A 587 17.79 18.98 -12.79
CA LEU A 587 18.08 18.58 -14.17
C LEU A 587 19.59 18.50 -14.49
N GLU A 588 20.38 19.50 -14.11
CA GLU A 588 21.82 19.50 -14.39
C GLU A 588 22.53 18.35 -13.70
N LYS A 589 22.20 18.12 -12.40
CA LYS A 589 22.75 17.01 -11.62
C LYS A 589 22.30 15.64 -12.12
N ALA A 590 21.07 15.52 -12.58
CA ALA A 590 20.56 14.29 -13.14
C ALA A 590 21.34 13.84 -14.39
N VAL A 591 21.64 14.77 -15.28
CA VAL A 591 22.42 14.50 -16.49
C VAL A 591 23.88 14.14 -16.15
N GLU A 592 24.50 14.83 -15.18
CA GLU A 592 25.85 14.54 -14.68
C GLU A 592 25.92 13.13 -14.10
N LEU A 593 25.05 12.83 -13.12
CA LEU A 593 25.05 11.54 -12.41
C LEU A 593 24.64 10.36 -13.30
N GLY A 594 23.66 10.56 -14.21
CA GLY A 594 23.28 9.52 -15.18
C GLY A 594 24.42 9.21 -16.18
N GLY A 595 25.18 10.22 -16.57
CA GLY A 595 26.36 10.07 -17.40
C GLY A 595 27.47 9.31 -16.70
N GLU A 596 27.80 9.69 -15.46
CA GLU A 596 28.80 9.00 -14.63
C GLU A 596 28.41 7.53 -14.41
N TRP A 597 27.16 7.29 -14.00
CA TRP A 597 26.66 5.94 -13.72
C TRP A 597 26.73 5.02 -14.94
N LEU A 598 26.45 5.50 -16.13
CA LEU A 598 26.43 4.64 -17.32
C LEU A 598 27.77 4.53 -18.03
N TYR A 599 28.57 5.61 -18.06
CA TYR A 599 29.79 5.66 -18.86
C TYR A 599 31.09 5.53 -18.08
N ASP A 600 31.09 5.93 -16.80
CA ASP A 600 32.30 5.99 -15.99
C ASP A 600 32.37 4.86 -14.93
N THR A 601 31.41 3.92 -14.95
CA THR A 601 31.39 2.74 -14.06
C THR A 601 32.54 1.80 -14.34
N ILE A 602 33.20 1.33 -13.29
CA ILE A 602 34.35 0.42 -13.34
C ILE A 602 33.85 -1.02 -13.39
N LEU A 603 33.85 -1.63 -14.59
CA LEU A 603 33.33 -2.99 -14.83
C LEU A 603 34.33 -4.11 -14.54
N THR A 604 35.60 -3.82 -14.17
CA THR A 604 36.66 -4.82 -14.02
C THR A 604 37.42 -4.61 -12.73
N GLY A 605 38.05 -5.69 -12.24
CA GLY A 605 38.87 -5.67 -11.04
C GLY A 605 38.23 -6.35 -9.84
N PRO A 606 38.98 -6.54 -8.74
CA PRO A 606 38.54 -7.36 -7.61
C PRO A 606 37.24 -6.88 -6.94
N ALA A 607 37.00 -5.55 -6.90
CA ALA A 607 35.78 -4.98 -6.34
C ALA A 607 34.56 -5.29 -7.23
N ALA A 608 34.70 -5.11 -8.55
CA ALA A 608 33.65 -5.45 -9.52
C ALA A 608 33.35 -6.96 -9.51
N GLU A 609 34.37 -7.83 -9.48
CA GLU A 609 34.18 -9.29 -9.40
C GLU A 609 33.41 -9.69 -8.13
N ALA A 610 33.71 -9.04 -6.99
CA ALA A 610 32.99 -9.29 -5.74
C ALA A 610 31.53 -8.82 -5.79
N ALA A 611 31.24 -7.67 -6.43
CA ALA A 611 29.89 -7.16 -6.65
C ALA A 611 29.07 -8.11 -7.55
N PHE A 612 29.62 -8.55 -8.67
CA PHE A 612 28.99 -9.53 -9.54
C PHE A 612 28.66 -10.84 -8.82
N ALA A 613 29.61 -11.38 -8.02
CA ALA A 613 29.39 -12.61 -7.26
C ALA A 613 28.25 -12.45 -6.22
N ARG A 614 28.17 -11.29 -5.57
CA ARG A 614 27.14 -10.97 -4.58
C ARG A 614 25.77 -10.89 -5.24
N VAL A 615 25.62 -10.11 -6.33
CA VAL A 615 24.36 -9.96 -7.06
C VAL A 615 23.87 -11.28 -7.62
N LEU A 616 24.74 -12.10 -8.21
CA LEU A 616 24.39 -13.44 -8.70
C LEU A 616 23.87 -14.36 -7.58
N SER A 617 24.46 -14.29 -6.39
CA SER A 617 23.99 -15.08 -5.24
C SER A 617 22.62 -14.62 -4.76
N GLN A 618 22.39 -13.32 -4.73
CA GLN A 618 21.11 -12.72 -4.35
C GLN A 618 20.02 -13.01 -5.37
N GLN A 619 20.30 -12.88 -6.67
CA GLN A 619 19.40 -13.25 -7.76
C GLN A 619 18.97 -14.71 -7.68
N LYS A 620 19.92 -15.62 -7.42
CA LYS A 620 19.61 -17.03 -7.25
C LYS A 620 18.61 -17.27 -6.10
N LEU A 621 18.85 -16.67 -4.94
CA LEU A 621 17.95 -16.74 -3.79
C LEU A 621 16.55 -16.19 -4.11
N ASN A 622 16.48 -15.03 -4.75
CA ASN A 622 15.22 -14.41 -5.17
C ASN A 622 14.45 -15.32 -6.15
N MET A 623 15.13 -15.91 -7.13
CA MET A 623 14.50 -16.83 -8.08
C MET A 623 13.98 -18.10 -7.40
N GLU A 624 14.70 -18.66 -6.44
CA GLU A 624 14.27 -19.84 -5.67
C GLU A 624 12.99 -19.53 -4.85
N GLN A 625 12.93 -18.36 -4.21
CA GLN A 625 11.74 -17.89 -3.47
C GLN A 625 10.56 -17.59 -4.40
N GLN A 626 10.80 -16.86 -5.49
CA GLN A 626 9.76 -16.55 -6.48
C GLN A 626 9.19 -17.80 -7.13
N PHE A 627 10.01 -18.83 -7.37
CA PHE A 627 9.52 -20.10 -7.95
C PHE A 627 8.49 -20.77 -7.03
N ILE A 628 8.67 -20.69 -5.71
CA ILE A 628 7.71 -21.21 -4.73
C ILE A 628 6.42 -20.38 -4.72
N GLN A 629 6.54 -19.04 -4.74
CA GLN A 629 5.41 -18.11 -4.62
C GLN A 629 4.64 -17.92 -5.94
N GLN A 630 5.31 -17.99 -7.09
CA GLN A 630 4.79 -17.65 -8.42
C GLN A 630 4.86 -18.81 -9.42
N GLY A 631 4.84 -20.06 -8.96
CA GLY A 631 4.93 -21.24 -9.81
C GLY A 631 3.87 -21.29 -10.92
N ASN A 632 2.69 -20.72 -10.70
CA ASN A 632 1.63 -20.56 -11.69
C ASN A 632 2.04 -19.60 -12.84
N VAL A 633 2.75 -18.51 -12.54
CA VAL A 633 3.27 -17.55 -13.55
C VAL A 633 4.33 -18.23 -14.41
N TYR A 634 5.30 -18.92 -13.78
CA TYR A 634 6.31 -19.69 -14.51
C TYR A 634 5.74 -20.81 -15.37
N ALA A 635 4.66 -21.45 -14.92
CA ALA A 635 3.96 -22.46 -15.71
C ALA A 635 3.21 -21.85 -16.92
N ALA A 636 2.70 -20.63 -16.79
CA ALA A 636 1.97 -19.94 -17.85
C ALA A 636 2.89 -19.33 -18.93
N THR A 637 4.15 -19.00 -18.57
CA THR A 637 5.14 -18.39 -19.50
C THR A 637 5.91 -19.43 -20.32
N ARG A 638 5.73 -20.72 -20.09
CA ARG A 638 6.26 -21.83 -20.92
C ARG A 638 5.29 -22.22 -22.04
#